data_93d1a75bea18e28b8f4ab7013dc09687
#
_entry.id   93d1a75bea18e28b8f4ab7013dc09687
#
_cell.length_a   1.000
_cell.length_b   1.000
_cell.length_c   1.000
_cell.angle_alpha   90.00
_cell.angle_beta   90.00
_cell.angle_gamma   90.00
#
_symmetry.space_group_name_H-M   'P 1'
#
loop_
_entity.id
_entity.type
_entity.pdbx_description
1 polymer ?
#
loop_
_entity_poly.entity_id
_entity_poly.type
_entity_poly.pdbx_seq_one_letter_code
_entity_poly.pdbx_strand_id
1 'polypeptide(L)'
;LKVASATAVYGVRGANGVVIVKTKPGRISKPTFSVDYYESLTRMTKKVDMADAYTYMEARNEAQMNKNNTIAYSQAYIDATKKSNGLLPNDNPRLYNPYLYPAVDWANELFNDWGHNRRANINIRGGAPKASYYASLSYYGENGMTRNFKLENYNTSMKYERYNFTSNLNLKPTTKTAIDLGFFGYLGQGHYPQSSAASLYASCMDVNPVIYPMVLPNGMIPGINTQQKFNPYGKLARGGYYDEFSTQLNSNVRVKQDLDFWKWSKGLSASAMIAFDTYNSRRRNYNRSEPMYKFKGATDENGLWIEDTLFDEETGEYLYDVLGEADGILTLDTPTHSSNRTVYTEASLNYERDFGAHRVSALLLYNQKIYWDLNASDVIGGMAYKQRGFAGRATYSWNDRYFAEFNLGINGSENFTPGNRYGTFPAFGLGWAVSNEPFWESLRKYISFLKFRYTHGWVGSDTATGRRFMYQGVFGGLRGTWFGTSHNGASGYGEEKYGVNVTWSKSCKQDLGIDLKLLNDNLSFVIDFFKERRDNIFLQRSTVPSYAGWIENPYANLGVVENKGVEIAMDYTQKIGKNTFLTVRGNMTFNKDKIIENDQPPVDYPWMETRGTNVNAIWGYIADGLFTSQDEIDDHATQFGTLHVGDVKYRDLNDDGVIDDYDKTVIGRGDVPRIYYGFGADLQVGNFSISALFQGNAQADRYLDGISIKPFWDDEGRDNVFANITDRWRADNPTNQDVFYPRLSVGSDGNNNNVKPSSWWVKDVSFLRLKQVNISYTLPKKWTDPLLIKNAQIYLMGTNLLTFSKFKLWDPELNTSNGTAYPNVSSYSIGLKFNF
;
A
#
# COMPACT_ATOMS: atom_id res chain seq x y z
N LEU A 1 12.95 -12.66 8.23
CA LEU A 1 12.98 -13.53 9.41
C LEU A 1 11.59 -13.54 10.05
N LYS A 2 10.92 -14.72 10.14
CA LYS A 2 9.54 -14.87 10.64
C LYS A 2 9.46 -15.74 11.91
N VAL A 3 10.38 -16.67 12.10
CA VAL A 3 10.36 -17.60 13.22
C VAL A 3 10.82 -16.94 14.52
N ALA A 4 10.27 -17.35 15.66
CA ALA A 4 10.53 -16.74 16.96
C ALA A 4 12.02 -16.77 17.34
N SER A 5 12.71 -17.86 17.08
CA SER A 5 14.15 -18.01 17.37
C SER A 5 15.00 -16.98 16.62
N ALA A 6 14.68 -16.71 15.34
CA ALA A 6 15.42 -15.77 14.52
C ALA A 6 15.08 -14.29 14.86
N THR A 7 13.87 -14.01 15.35
CA THR A 7 13.42 -12.64 15.63
C THR A 7 13.72 -12.18 17.07
N ALA A 8 13.99 -13.09 17.99
CA ALA A 8 14.21 -12.81 19.41
C ALA A 8 15.32 -11.75 19.69
N VAL A 9 16.34 -11.67 18.84
CA VAL A 9 17.45 -10.72 18.97
C VAL A 9 17.16 -9.33 18.41
N TYR A 10 16.02 -9.12 17.72
CA TYR A 10 15.67 -7.87 17.06
C TYR A 10 14.69 -6.99 17.86
N GLY A 11 14.38 -7.38 19.08
CA GLY A 11 13.62 -6.55 20.04
C GLY A 11 12.10 -6.58 19.83
N VAL A 12 11.46 -5.56 20.39
CA VAL A 12 10.02 -5.43 20.62
C VAL A 12 9.15 -5.65 19.38
N ARG A 13 9.61 -5.30 18.19
CA ARG A 13 8.82 -5.36 16.95
C ARG A 13 9.09 -6.60 16.09
N GLY A 14 9.92 -7.52 16.55
CA GLY A 14 10.18 -8.78 15.87
C GLY A 14 8.97 -9.72 15.74
N ALA A 15 7.88 -9.46 16.46
CA ALA A 15 6.65 -10.24 16.42
C ALA A 15 6.04 -10.36 15.00
N ASN A 16 6.12 -9.30 14.19
CA ASN A 16 5.58 -9.27 12.82
C ASN A 16 6.64 -9.65 11.76
N GLY A 17 7.80 -10.16 12.18
CA GLY A 17 8.92 -10.49 11.30
C GLY A 17 9.92 -9.34 11.17
N VAL A 18 11.09 -9.63 10.58
CA VAL A 18 12.19 -8.70 10.39
C VAL A 18 12.72 -8.77 8.97
N VAL A 19 12.82 -7.62 8.31
CA VAL A 19 13.51 -7.47 7.01
C VAL A 19 14.91 -6.94 7.26
N ILE A 20 15.93 -7.67 6.85
CA ILE A 20 17.33 -7.30 7.03
C ILE A 20 17.90 -6.81 5.68
N VAL A 21 18.33 -5.55 5.65
CA VAL A 21 19.00 -4.95 4.50
C VAL A 21 20.50 -4.88 4.78
N LYS A 22 21.31 -5.53 3.94
CA LYS A 22 22.76 -5.46 4.01
C LYS A 22 23.28 -4.57 2.87
N THR A 23 23.93 -3.47 3.23
CA THR A 23 24.63 -2.62 2.27
C THR A 23 25.93 -3.28 1.79
N LYS A 24 26.43 -2.86 0.61
CA LYS A 24 27.70 -3.39 0.08
C LYS A 24 28.86 -2.97 0.97
N PRO A 25 29.65 -3.89 1.54
CA PRO A 25 30.83 -3.55 2.30
C PRO A 25 32.02 -3.24 1.40
N GLY A 26 33.06 -2.66 1.95
CA GLY A 26 34.39 -2.60 1.36
C GLY A 26 34.94 -4.01 1.03
N ARG A 27 35.92 -4.10 0.17
CA ARG A 27 36.62 -5.35 -0.19
C ARG A 27 38.11 -5.14 -0.23
N ILE A 28 38.87 -6.09 0.26
CA ILE A 28 40.33 -6.09 0.10
C ILE A 28 40.63 -6.42 -1.37
N SER A 29 40.84 -5.39 -2.17
CA SER A 29 41.14 -5.50 -3.60
C SER A 29 41.65 -4.14 -4.13
N LYS A 30 42.29 -4.12 -5.30
CA LYS A 30 42.51 -2.88 -6.05
C LYS A 30 41.18 -2.13 -6.18
N PRO A 31 41.18 -0.80 -6.16
CA PRO A 31 39.98 -0.02 -6.38
C PRO A 31 39.24 -0.45 -7.65
N THR A 32 37.95 -0.63 -7.55
CA THR A 32 37.06 -0.82 -8.70
C THR A 32 36.05 0.31 -8.72
N PHE A 33 35.91 0.92 -9.90
CA PHE A 33 35.00 2.01 -10.13
C PHE A 33 33.87 1.50 -11.04
N SER A 34 32.62 1.78 -10.72
CA SER A 34 31.50 1.43 -11.59
C SER A 34 30.53 2.56 -11.77
N VAL A 35 30.01 2.68 -12.97
CA VAL A 35 28.99 3.64 -13.38
C VAL A 35 27.80 2.86 -13.92
N ASP A 36 26.60 3.22 -13.51
CA ASP A 36 25.36 2.65 -13.99
C ASP A 36 24.41 3.82 -14.30
N TYR A 37 23.90 3.85 -15.52
CA TYR A 37 22.96 4.87 -15.95
C TYR A 37 21.79 4.24 -16.70
N TYR A 38 20.57 4.70 -16.42
CA TYR A 38 19.41 4.35 -17.22
C TYR A 38 18.44 5.52 -17.40
N GLU A 39 17.75 5.48 -18.52
CA GLU A 39 16.56 6.25 -18.84
C GLU A 39 15.36 5.32 -18.88
N SER A 40 14.22 5.81 -18.41
CA SER A 40 13.02 5.00 -18.32
C SER A 40 11.78 5.80 -18.69
N LEU A 41 10.94 5.22 -19.53
CA LEU A 41 9.57 5.66 -19.75
C LEU A 41 8.65 4.93 -18.77
N THR A 42 7.69 5.66 -18.23
CA THR A 42 6.72 5.10 -17.26
C THR A 42 5.30 5.30 -17.79
N ARG A 43 4.42 4.36 -17.48
CA ARG A 43 3.01 4.38 -17.88
C ARG A 43 2.17 3.78 -16.76
N MET A 44 0.94 4.27 -16.55
CA MET A 44 -0.01 3.63 -15.64
C MET A 44 -0.29 2.19 -16.06
N THR A 45 -0.24 1.23 -15.12
CA THR A 45 -0.52 -0.19 -15.41
C THR A 45 -1.93 -0.38 -15.92
N LYS A 46 -2.86 0.36 -15.35
CA LYS A 46 -4.26 0.45 -15.78
C LYS A 46 -4.83 1.81 -15.34
N LYS A 47 -5.23 2.61 -16.30
CA LYS A 47 -6.01 3.83 -16.10
C LYS A 47 -7.48 3.41 -15.93
N VAL A 48 -8.23 4.09 -15.08
CA VAL A 48 -9.69 3.85 -15.01
C VAL A 48 -10.32 4.26 -16.33
N ASP A 49 -11.31 3.48 -16.71
CA ASP A 49 -12.09 3.68 -17.93
C ASP A 49 -13.46 4.20 -17.52
N MET A 50 -13.66 5.52 -17.69
CA MET A 50 -14.90 6.21 -17.34
C MET A 50 -15.83 6.27 -18.54
N ALA A 51 -17.13 6.35 -18.28
CA ALA A 51 -18.13 6.49 -19.33
C ALA A 51 -17.89 7.78 -20.13
N ASP A 52 -18.01 7.68 -21.45
CA ASP A 52 -18.08 8.86 -22.31
C ASP A 52 -19.39 9.65 -22.08
N ALA A 53 -19.44 10.85 -22.61
CA ALA A 53 -20.59 11.77 -22.43
C ALA A 53 -21.93 11.15 -22.83
N TYR A 54 -21.97 10.38 -23.90
CA TYR A 54 -23.20 9.83 -24.44
C TYR A 54 -23.67 8.65 -23.63
N THR A 55 -22.78 7.73 -23.32
CA THR A 55 -23.03 6.58 -22.43
C THR A 55 -23.48 7.07 -21.04
N TYR A 56 -22.86 8.15 -20.50
CA TYR A 56 -23.27 8.75 -19.26
C TYR A 56 -24.70 9.29 -19.31
N MET A 57 -25.03 10.11 -20.33
CA MET A 57 -26.36 10.71 -20.47
C MET A 57 -27.46 9.67 -20.65
N GLU A 58 -27.22 8.63 -21.47
CA GLU A 58 -28.15 7.51 -21.66
C GLU A 58 -28.40 6.74 -20.36
N ALA A 59 -27.32 6.40 -19.62
CA ALA A 59 -27.45 5.70 -18.35
C ALA A 59 -28.15 6.55 -17.28
N ARG A 60 -27.89 7.87 -17.23
CA ARG A 60 -28.55 8.80 -16.33
C ARG A 60 -30.03 8.93 -16.66
N ASN A 61 -30.40 9.01 -17.95
CA ASN A 61 -31.78 9.05 -18.38
C ASN A 61 -32.52 7.77 -17.98
N GLU A 62 -31.92 6.60 -18.16
CA GLU A 62 -32.52 5.33 -17.73
C GLU A 62 -32.74 5.30 -16.22
N ALA A 63 -31.72 5.74 -15.44
CA ALA A 63 -31.84 5.81 -13.98
C ALA A 63 -32.97 6.76 -13.53
N GLN A 64 -33.10 7.91 -14.21
CA GLN A 64 -34.15 8.90 -13.92
C GLN A 64 -35.54 8.40 -14.32
N MET A 65 -35.65 7.70 -15.47
CA MET A 65 -36.90 7.04 -15.90
C MET A 65 -37.32 5.96 -14.90
N ASN A 66 -36.36 5.18 -14.39
CA ASN A 66 -36.63 4.13 -13.39
C ASN A 66 -37.05 4.70 -12.03
N LYS A 67 -36.68 5.95 -11.68
CA LYS A 67 -37.03 6.59 -10.41
C LYS A 67 -38.42 7.22 -10.46
N ASN A 68 -38.68 8.08 -11.45
CA ASN A 68 -39.85 8.97 -11.44
C ASN A 68 -40.45 9.24 -12.83
N ASN A 69 -40.09 8.41 -13.82
CA ASN A 69 -40.60 8.50 -15.20
C ASN A 69 -40.28 9.85 -15.89
N THR A 70 -39.09 10.45 -15.55
CA THR A 70 -38.58 11.66 -16.21
C THR A 70 -37.23 11.38 -16.89
N ILE A 71 -36.72 12.34 -17.66
CA ILE A 71 -35.38 12.27 -18.26
C ILE A 71 -34.53 13.44 -17.77
N ALA A 72 -33.22 13.21 -17.61
CA ALA A 72 -32.26 14.23 -17.22
C ALA A 72 -31.74 15.02 -18.44
N TYR A 73 -31.60 14.36 -19.57
CA TYR A 73 -31.10 14.93 -20.82
C TYR A 73 -32.05 14.60 -21.96
N SER A 74 -32.59 15.63 -22.62
CA SER A 74 -33.43 15.44 -23.78
C SER A 74 -32.65 14.87 -24.98
N GLN A 75 -33.29 14.23 -25.92
CA GLN A 75 -32.63 13.80 -27.15
C GLN A 75 -32.00 14.98 -27.91
N ALA A 76 -32.66 16.16 -27.88
CA ALA A 76 -32.13 17.37 -28.48
C ALA A 76 -30.81 17.82 -27.81
N TYR A 77 -30.68 17.72 -26.48
CA TYR A 77 -29.45 18.01 -25.77
C TYR A 77 -28.33 17.01 -26.13
N ILE A 78 -28.64 15.71 -26.20
CA ILE A 78 -27.68 14.68 -26.63
C ILE A 78 -27.20 14.94 -28.06
N ASP A 79 -28.09 15.30 -28.98
CA ASP A 79 -27.74 15.61 -30.37
C ASP A 79 -26.94 16.92 -30.48
N ALA A 80 -27.26 17.94 -29.67
CA ALA A 80 -26.45 19.17 -29.56
C ALA A 80 -25.04 18.86 -29.06
N THR A 81 -24.88 17.97 -28.07
CA THR A 81 -23.56 17.51 -27.62
C THR A 81 -22.80 16.76 -28.72
N LYS A 82 -23.49 15.90 -29.50
CA LYS A 82 -22.89 15.21 -30.67
C LYS A 82 -22.46 16.19 -31.77
N LYS A 83 -23.28 17.19 -32.09
CA LYS A 83 -22.92 18.27 -33.04
C LYS A 83 -21.71 19.05 -32.58
N SER A 84 -21.70 19.44 -31.31
CA SER A 84 -20.62 20.23 -30.67
C SER A 84 -19.27 19.50 -30.68
N ASN A 85 -19.27 18.19 -30.64
CA ASN A 85 -18.06 17.33 -30.60
C ASN A 85 -17.79 16.59 -31.92
N GLY A 86 -18.40 17.02 -33.03
CA GLY A 86 -18.07 16.57 -34.38
C GLY A 86 -18.61 15.19 -34.77
N LEU A 87 -19.56 14.62 -34.02
CA LEU A 87 -20.20 13.32 -34.31
C LEU A 87 -21.44 13.46 -35.17
N LEU A 88 -22.02 14.66 -35.25
CA LEU A 88 -23.12 15.00 -36.17
C LEU A 88 -22.77 16.29 -36.92
N PRO A 89 -23.38 16.51 -38.12
CA PRO A 89 -23.22 17.77 -38.84
C PRO A 89 -23.66 18.97 -37.97
N ASN A 90 -22.83 19.99 -37.90
CA ASN A 90 -23.06 21.18 -37.10
C ASN A 90 -23.52 22.32 -37.99
N ASP A 91 -24.77 22.72 -37.84
CA ASP A 91 -25.44 23.78 -38.60
C ASP A 91 -25.35 25.17 -37.94
N ASN A 92 -24.97 25.24 -36.67
CA ASN A 92 -24.74 26.48 -35.94
C ASN A 92 -23.54 26.33 -34.96
N PRO A 93 -22.28 26.51 -35.45
CA PRO A 93 -21.09 26.38 -34.61
C PRO A 93 -20.98 27.42 -33.48
N ARG A 94 -21.72 28.51 -33.56
CA ARG A 94 -21.74 29.52 -32.49
C ARG A 94 -22.50 29.00 -31.27
N LEU A 95 -23.57 28.23 -31.48
CA LEU A 95 -24.40 27.66 -30.43
C LEU A 95 -23.95 26.23 -30.06
N TYR A 96 -23.66 25.39 -31.09
CA TYR A 96 -23.26 24.01 -30.87
C TYR A 96 -21.74 23.91 -30.83
N ASN A 97 -21.14 24.10 -29.66
CA ASN A 97 -19.71 24.05 -29.44
C ASN A 97 -19.35 23.37 -28.10
N PRO A 98 -18.12 22.88 -27.92
CA PRO A 98 -17.71 22.12 -26.73
C PRO A 98 -17.75 22.92 -25.43
N TYR A 99 -17.87 24.24 -25.48
CA TYR A 99 -18.01 25.07 -24.28
C TYR A 99 -19.42 25.00 -23.70
N LEU A 100 -20.43 25.01 -24.57
CA LEU A 100 -21.85 24.97 -24.17
C LEU A 100 -22.37 23.55 -23.99
N TYR A 101 -21.86 22.60 -24.79
CA TYR A 101 -22.24 21.18 -24.73
C TYR A 101 -20.97 20.31 -24.62
N PRO A 102 -20.36 20.25 -23.44
CA PRO A 102 -19.07 19.58 -23.25
C PRO A 102 -19.20 18.05 -23.32
N ALA A 103 -18.07 17.43 -23.72
CA ALA A 103 -17.84 15.99 -23.63
C ALA A 103 -16.39 15.77 -23.20
N VAL A 104 -16.10 15.89 -21.91
CA VAL A 104 -14.74 15.97 -21.38
C VAL A 104 -14.26 14.61 -20.88
N ASP A 105 -13.15 14.11 -21.41
CA ASP A 105 -12.43 12.99 -20.82
C ASP A 105 -11.40 13.53 -19.80
N TRP A 106 -11.84 13.67 -18.55
CA TRP A 106 -11.02 14.25 -17.48
C TRP A 106 -9.70 13.54 -17.28
N ALA A 107 -9.65 12.23 -17.42
CA ALA A 107 -8.43 11.47 -17.21
C ALA A 107 -7.39 11.77 -18.31
N ASN A 108 -7.81 11.92 -19.57
CA ASN A 108 -6.94 12.29 -20.67
C ASN A 108 -6.58 13.78 -20.67
N GLU A 109 -7.45 14.65 -20.13
CA GLU A 109 -7.15 16.07 -20.01
C GLU A 109 -6.14 16.38 -18.90
N LEU A 110 -6.08 15.61 -17.83
CA LEU A 110 -5.20 15.89 -16.68
C LEU A 110 -3.90 15.08 -16.68
N PHE A 111 -3.85 13.94 -17.36
CA PHE A 111 -2.70 13.04 -17.31
C PHE A 111 -2.15 12.74 -18.70
N ASN A 112 -0.81 12.74 -18.78
CA ASN A 112 -0.09 12.23 -19.92
C ASN A 112 -0.06 10.69 -19.88
N ASP A 113 0.01 10.04 -21.04
CA ASP A 113 0.14 8.59 -21.11
C ASP A 113 1.50 8.10 -20.61
N TRP A 114 2.53 8.95 -20.75
CA TRP A 114 3.90 8.63 -20.42
C TRP A 114 4.51 9.64 -19.44
N GLY A 115 5.16 9.10 -18.43
CA GLY A 115 6.10 9.80 -17.57
C GLY A 115 7.52 9.39 -17.91
N HIS A 116 8.49 10.00 -17.24
CA HIS A 116 9.91 9.77 -17.49
C HIS A 116 10.67 9.75 -16.16
N ASN A 117 11.58 8.80 -16.00
CA ASN A 117 12.57 8.84 -14.95
C ASN A 117 13.96 8.45 -15.44
N ARG A 118 14.97 8.89 -14.70
CA ARG A 118 16.38 8.60 -15.00
C ARG A 118 17.15 8.37 -13.71
N ARG A 119 18.18 7.54 -13.80
CA ARG A 119 19.09 7.30 -12.69
C ARG A 119 20.52 7.20 -13.15
N ALA A 120 21.40 7.87 -12.43
CA ALA A 120 22.84 7.71 -12.54
C ALA A 120 23.39 7.24 -11.20
N ASN A 121 24.24 6.24 -11.19
CA ASN A 121 24.88 5.73 -10.00
C ASN A 121 26.38 5.52 -10.25
N ILE A 122 27.20 6.11 -9.40
CA ILE A 122 28.65 5.99 -9.42
C ILE A 122 29.05 5.38 -8.09
N ASN A 123 29.88 4.34 -8.13
CA ASN A 123 30.41 3.76 -6.90
C ASN A 123 31.88 3.34 -7.05
N ILE A 124 32.57 3.41 -5.93
CA ILE A 124 33.96 2.95 -5.81
C ILE A 124 34.06 1.98 -4.64
N ARG A 125 34.82 0.90 -4.86
CA ARG A 125 35.02 -0.13 -3.86
C ARG A 125 36.47 -0.64 -3.93
N GLY A 126 37.10 -0.76 -2.76
CA GLY A 126 38.49 -1.24 -2.70
C GLY A 126 38.95 -1.38 -1.25
N GLY A 127 40.23 -1.63 -1.10
CA GLY A 127 40.85 -1.65 0.21
C GLY A 127 42.11 -2.51 0.29
N ALA A 128 42.77 -2.35 1.43
CA ALA A 128 43.92 -3.09 1.89
C ALA A 128 43.56 -3.86 3.17
N PRO A 129 44.44 -4.76 3.71
CA PRO A 129 44.13 -5.55 4.91
C PRO A 129 43.72 -4.71 6.14
N LYS A 130 44.23 -3.48 6.28
CA LYS A 130 43.94 -2.58 7.40
C LYS A 130 42.75 -1.65 7.17
N ALA A 131 42.34 -1.45 5.92
CA ALA A 131 41.22 -0.56 5.61
C ALA A 131 40.51 -0.99 4.32
N SER A 132 39.23 -1.17 4.34
CA SER A 132 38.44 -1.39 3.13
C SER A 132 37.23 -0.46 3.11
N TYR A 133 36.84 -0.04 1.91
CA TYR A 133 35.85 0.99 1.73
C TYR A 133 34.90 0.69 0.56
N TYR A 134 33.70 1.23 0.70
CA TYR A 134 32.72 1.37 -0.35
C TYR A 134 32.13 2.77 -0.28
N ALA A 135 32.07 3.48 -1.39
CA ALA A 135 31.37 4.75 -1.48
C ALA A 135 30.50 4.78 -2.76
N SER A 136 29.35 5.37 -2.67
CA SER A 136 28.41 5.50 -3.78
C SER A 136 27.72 6.85 -3.76
N LEU A 137 27.56 7.44 -4.93
CA LEU A 137 26.73 8.62 -5.17
C LEU A 137 25.73 8.26 -6.26
N SER A 138 24.46 8.53 -6.05
CA SER A 138 23.45 8.29 -7.07
C SER A 138 22.48 9.47 -7.17
N TYR A 139 22.13 9.78 -8.40
CA TYR A 139 21.09 10.73 -8.76
C TYR A 139 19.87 9.96 -9.28
N TYR A 140 18.70 10.39 -8.87
CA TYR A 140 17.41 9.95 -9.40
C TYR A 140 16.59 11.17 -9.74
N GLY A 141 16.04 11.24 -10.94
CA GLY A 141 15.12 12.28 -11.39
C GLY A 141 13.86 11.66 -11.98
N GLU A 142 12.71 12.23 -11.66
CA GLU A 142 11.41 11.77 -12.12
C GLU A 142 10.54 12.97 -12.51
N ASN A 143 9.88 12.85 -13.65
CA ASN A 143 8.78 13.72 -14.06
C ASN A 143 7.48 12.89 -13.97
N GLY A 144 6.50 13.39 -13.24
CA GLY A 144 5.21 12.74 -13.10
C GLY A 144 4.39 12.73 -14.39
N MET A 145 3.24 12.04 -14.34
CA MET A 145 2.34 11.92 -15.49
C MET A 145 1.23 12.98 -15.51
N THR A 146 1.13 13.88 -14.52
CA THR A 146 0.21 15.02 -14.61
C THR A 146 0.60 15.95 -15.75
N ARG A 147 -0.39 16.46 -16.50
CA ARG A 147 -0.12 17.48 -17.54
C ARG A 147 0.45 18.73 -16.89
N ASN A 148 1.39 19.35 -17.58
CA ASN A 148 2.02 20.58 -17.16
C ASN A 148 1.33 21.79 -17.82
N PHE A 149 0.60 22.54 -17.03
CA PHE A 149 0.02 23.81 -17.44
C PHE A 149 0.94 24.94 -16.99
N LYS A 150 1.43 25.71 -17.97
CA LYS A 150 2.31 26.84 -17.73
C LYS A 150 1.46 28.10 -17.56
N LEU A 151 1.55 28.71 -16.38
CA LEU A 151 0.94 29.99 -16.05
C LEU A 151 2.01 31.10 -16.04
N GLU A 152 1.60 32.36 -15.96
CA GLU A 152 2.54 33.49 -15.92
C GLU A 152 3.55 33.38 -14.76
N ASN A 153 3.09 33.00 -13.57
CA ASN A 153 3.86 33.02 -12.33
C ASN A 153 4.39 31.67 -11.89
N TYR A 154 3.85 30.53 -12.41
CA TYR A 154 4.26 29.20 -12.03
C TYR A 154 3.83 28.16 -13.06
N ASN A 155 4.25 26.92 -12.87
CA ASN A 155 3.81 25.78 -13.67
C ASN A 155 3.38 24.61 -12.74
N THR A 156 2.62 23.69 -13.31
CA THR A 156 2.07 22.54 -12.59
C THR A 156 2.85 21.26 -12.83
N SER A 157 4.11 21.37 -13.24
CA SER A 157 4.97 20.21 -13.46
C SER A 157 5.15 19.44 -12.16
N MET A 158 5.09 18.13 -12.26
CA MET A 158 5.44 17.24 -11.16
C MET A 158 6.86 16.76 -11.38
N LYS A 159 7.80 17.24 -10.58
CA LYS A 159 9.22 16.93 -10.70
C LYS A 159 9.79 16.55 -9.35
N TYR A 160 10.53 15.45 -9.30
CA TYR A 160 11.26 15.01 -8.12
C TYR A 160 12.70 14.69 -8.48
N GLU A 161 13.64 15.19 -7.67
CA GLU A 161 15.06 14.91 -7.80
C GLU A 161 15.63 14.45 -6.47
N ARG A 162 16.46 13.41 -6.51
CA ARG A 162 17.05 12.84 -5.30
C ARG A 162 18.50 12.48 -5.50
N TYR A 163 19.34 12.95 -4.60
CA TYR A 163 20.76 12.66 -4.53
C TYR A 163 21.02 11.76 -3.33
N ASN A 164 21.41 10.51 -3.56
CA ASN A 164 21.72 9.57 -2.50
C ASN A 164 23.24 9.44 -2.36
N PHE A 165 23.69 9.33 -1.14
CA PHE A 165 25.08 9.01 -0.84
C PHE A 165 25.15 7.83 0.14
N THR A 166 26.17 7.00 -0.03
CA THR A 166 26.45 5.87 0.85
C THR A 166 27.97 5.76 1.02
N SER A 167 28.44 5.58 2.23
CA SER A 167 29.84 5.32 2.55
C SER A 167 29.93 4.26 3.63
N ASN A 168 30.66 3.19 3.37
CA ASN A 168 30.99 2.17 4.35
C ASN A 168 32.52 2.03 4.41
N LEU A 169 33.06 2.25 5.59
CA LEU A 169 34.50 2.14 5.86
C LEU A 169 34.72 1.12 6.99
N ASN A 170 35.48 0.10 6.68
CA ASN A 170 35.92 -0.89 7.67
C ASN A 170 37.42 -0.69 7.91
N LEU A 171 37.78 -0.38 9.14
CA LEU A 171 39.13 -0.17 9.60
C LEU A 171 39.54 -1.34 10.52
N LYS A 172 40.76 -1.84 10.35
CA LYS A 172 41.38 -2.84 11.22
C LYS A 172 42.69 -2.27 11.80
N PRO A 173 42.61 -1.42 12.83
CA PRO A 173 43.80 -0.84 13.44
C PRO A 173 44.77 -1.92 13.95
N THR A 174 44.19 -3.00 14.47
CA THR A 174 44.93 -4.21 14.89
C THR A 174 44.32 -5.45 14.26
N THR A 175 44.94 -6.60 14.40
CA THR A 175 44.38 -7.89 13.97
C THR A 175 43.17 -8.31 14.76
N LYS A 176 42.96 -7.72 15.95
CA LYS A 176 41.87 -8.05 16.89
C LYS A 176 40.81 -6.95 17.04
N THR A 177 41.05 -5.78 16.44
CA THR A 177 40.13 -4.64 16.52
C THR A 177 39.62 -4.31 15.13
N ALA A 178 38.29 -4.22 15.00
CA ALA A 178 37.64 -3.71 13.79
C ALA A 178 36.73 -2.54 14.14
N ILE A 179 36.75 -1.51 13.30
CA ILE A 179 35.88 -0.35 13.40
C ILE A 179 35.10 -0.21 12.09
N ASP A 180 33.79 -0.31 12.15
CA ASP A 180 32.90 -0.11 11.02
C ASP A 180 32.23 1.26 11.13
N LEU A 181 32.38 2.07 10.09
CA LEU A 181 31.73 3.38 9.95
C LEU A 181 30.80 3.31 8.76
N GLY A 182 29.53 3.56 9.00
CA GLY A 182 28.51 3.59 7.95
C GLY A 182 27.83 4.96 7.92
N PHE A 183 27.74 5.53 6.71
CA PHE A 183 26.96 6.74 6.44
C PHE A 183 26.12 6.49 5.20
N PHE A 184 24.83 6.73 5.28
CA PHE A 184 23.99 6.80 4.10
C PHE A 184 22.88 7.82 4.30
N GLY A 185 22.43 8.40 3.20
CA GLY A 185 21.39 9.38 3.26
C GLY A 185 21.02 9.91 1.89
N TYR A 186 20.15 10.90 1.89
CA TYR A 186 19.76 11.57 0.67
C TYR A 186 19.37 13.04 0.90
N LEU A 187 19.44 13.80 -0.19
CA LEU A 187 18.83 15.09 -0.38
C LEU A 187 17.74 14.93 -1.46
N GLY A 188 16.49 15.24 -1.12
CA GLY A 188 15.37 15.21 -2.05
C GLY A 188 14.83 16.61 -2.29
N GLN A 189 14.48 16.90 -3.54
CA GLN A 189 13.85 18.15 -3.94
C GLN A 189 12.68 17.84 -4.85
N GLY A 190 11.50 18.32 -4.51
CA GLY A 190 10.28 18.13 -5.26
C GLY A 190 9.58 19.42 -5.57
N HIS A 191 8.98 19.50 -6.76
CA HIS A 191 8.04 20.53 -7.18
C HIS A 191 6.76 19.85 -7.64
N TYR A 192 5.62 20.26 -7.09
CA TYR A 192 4.35 19.59 -7.29
C TYR A 192 3.21 20.60 -7.39
N PRO A 193 2.13 20.30 -8.15
CA PRO A 193 0.89 21.03 -8.01
C PRO A 193 0.36 20.92 -6.58
N GLN A 194 -0.41 21.89 -6.12
CA GLN A 194 -0.95 21.92 -4.75
C GLN A 194 -1.80 20.69 -4.45
N SER A 195 -2.54 20.21 -5.41
CA SER A 195 -3.28 18.95 -5.30
C SER A 195 -2.38 17.75 -5.62
N SER A 196 -2.43 16.73 -4.76
CA SER A 196 -1.68 15.49 -4.99
C SER A 196 -2.16 14.75 -6.24
N ALA A 197 -1.28 13.96 -6.86
CA ALA A 197 -1.64 13.12 -8.02
C ALA A 197 -2.84 12.18 -7.72
N ALA A 198 -2.91 11.62 -6.51
CA ALA A 198 -4.04 10.79 -6.09
C ALA A 198 -5.35 11.59 -6.03
N SER A 199 -5.32 12.81 -5.47
CA SER A 199 -6.49 13.67 -5.39
C SER A 199 -6.96 14.16 -6.76
N LEU A 200 -6.03 14.43 -7.68
CA LEU A 200 -6.34 14.78 -9.08
C LEU A 200 -6.94 13.59 -9.82
N TYR A 201 -6.39 12.39 -9.59
CA TYR A 201 -6.90 11.17 -10.20
C TYR A 201 -8.32 10.85 -9.71
N ALA A 202 -8.59 10.97 -8.41
CA ALA A 202 -9.91 10.82 -7.84
C ALA A 202 -10.91 11.83 -8.44
N SER A 203 -10.49 13.07 -8.68
CA SER A 203 -11.38 14.09 -9.25
C SER A 203 -11.86 13.78 -10.68
N CYS A 204 -11.17 12.92 -11.43
CA CYS A 204 -11.64 12.45 -12.73
C CYS A 204 -12.88 11.53 -12.63
N MET A 205 -13.11 10.94 -11.45
CA MET A 205 -14.27 10.09 -11.16
C MET A 205 -15.40 10.88 -10.47
N ASP A 206 -15.04 11.97 -9.78
CA ASP A 206 -16.01 12.80 -9.04
C ASP A 206 -16.76 13.79 -9.95
N VAL A 207 -16.39 13.89 -11.24
CA VAL A 207 -16.97 14.87 -12.16
C VAL A 207 -17.35 14.20 -13.47
N ASN A 208 -18.63 14.31 -13.83
CA ASN A 208 -19.14 13.72 -15.07
C ASN A 208 -18.65 14.48 -16.32
N PRO A 209 -18.71 13.86 -17.50
CA PRO A 209 -18.15 14.40 -18.73
C PRO A 209 -18.93 15.57 -19.34
N VAL A 210 -20.16 15.85 -18.89
CA VAL A 210 -21.08 16.82 -19.54
C VAL A 210 -21.39 18.04 -18.68
N ILE A 211 -20.88 18.11 -17.44
CA ILE A 211 -21.29 19.14 -16.48
C ILE A 211 -20.76 20.55 -16.84
N TYR A 212 -19.52 20.64 -17.31
CA TYR A 212 -18.88 21.88 -17.81
C TYR A 212 -17.64 21.54 -18.67
N PRO A 213 -17.18 22.46 -19.52
CA PRO A 213 -15.92 22.30 -20.27
C PRO A 213 -14.71 22.39 -19.33
N MET A 214 -13.52 21.98 -19.81
CA MET A 214 -12.29 22.11 -19.04
C MET A 214 -12.01 23.58 -18.65
N VAL A 215 -12.23 24.50 -19.57
CA VAL A 215 -12.05 25.96 -19.42
C VAL A 215 -13.07 26.67 -20.29
N LEU A 216 -13.51 27.86 -19.86
CA LEU A 216 -14.42 28.72 -20.64
C LEU A 216 -13.69 29.44 -21.79
N PRO A 217 -14.39 29.98 -22.81
CA PRO A 217 -13.78 30.69 -23.93
C PRO A 217 -12.83 31.81 -23.54
N ASN A 218 -13.14 32.52 -22.44
CA ASN A 218 -12.32 33.59 -21.88
C ASN A 218 -11.13 33.09 -21.02
N GLY A 219 -10.89 31.78 -20.95
CA GLY A 219 -9.82 31.16 -20.15
C GLY A 219 -10.11 31.03 -18.66
N MET A 220 -11.31 31.38 -18.20
CA MET A 220 -11.73 31.26 -16.79
C MET A 220 -12.18 29.85 -16.45
N ILE A 221 -12.25 29.55 -15.14
CA ILE A 221 -12.62 28.23 -14.63
C ILE A 221 -14.13 28.10 -14.53
N PRO A 222 -14.74 27.13 -15.23
CA PRO A 222 -16.17 26.87 -15.07
C PRO A 222 -16.46 26.15 -13.74
N GLY A 223 -17.66 26.40 -13.19
CA GLY A 223 -18.12 25.77 -11.96
C GLY A 223 -19.63 25.80 -11.85
N ILE A 224 -20.16 24.99 -10.92
CA ILE A 224 -21.57 24.95 -10.55
C ILE A 224 -21.86 25.66 -9.22
N ASN A 225 -20.83 25.86 -8.40
CA ASN A 225 -20.86 26.52 -7.11
C ASN A 225 -19.55 27.23 -6.82
N THR A 226 -19.41 27.81 -5.64
CA THR A 226 -18.23 28.59 -5.21
C THR A 226 -16.97 27.74 -4.90
N GLN A 227 -17.00 26.43 -5.08
CA GLN A 227 -15.92 25.55 -4.68
C GLN A 227 -15.10 25.06 -5.87
N GLN A 228 -13.97 25.73 -6.15
CA GLN A 228 -13.00 25.37 -7.20
C GLN A 228 -12.56 23.90 -7.19
N LYS A 229 -12.59 23.26 -6.04
CA LYS A 229 -12.18 21.85 -5.90
C LYS A 229 -13.01 20.85 -6.74
N PHE A 230 -14.17 21.26 -7.22
CA PHE A 230 -15.00 20.42 -8.09
C PHE A 230 -14.64 20.54 -9.58
N ASN A 231 -13.77 21.46 -9.96
CA ASN A 231 -13.24 21.49 -11.32
C ASN A 231 -11.85 20.84 -11.35
N PRO A 232 -11.67 19.64 -12.00
CA PRO A 232 -10.40 18.95 -12.00
C PRO A 232 -9.25 19.76 -12.64
N TYR A 233 -9.52 20.52 -13.71
CA TYR A 233 -8.54 21.43 -14.32
C TYR A 233 -8.20 22.57 -13.38
N GLY A 234 -9.20 23.23 -12.79
CA GLY A 234 -9.01 24.30 -11.81
C GLY A 234 -8.16 23.83 -10.61
N LYS A 235 -8.43 22.61 -10.15
CA LYS A 235 -7.68 21.96 -9.08
C LYS A 235 -6.23 21.72 -9.41
N LEU A 236 -5.92 21.32 -10.66
CA LEU A 236 -4.57 21.12 -11.14
C LEU A 236 -3.89 22.44 -11.51
N ALA A 237 -4.52 23.22 -12.40
CA ALA A 237 -3.88 24.35 -13.06
C ALA A 237 -3.91 25.64 -12.23
N ARG A 238 -4.94 25.82 -11.41
CA ARG A 238 -5.22 27.09 -10.73
C ARG A 238 -5.19 27.01 -9.19
N GLY A 239 -4.88 25.83 -8.64
CA GLY A 239 -4.80 25.63 -7.19
C GLY A 239 -3.48 26.06 -6.54
N GLY A 240 -2.48 26.47 -7.34
CA GLY A 240 -1.13 26.75 -6.86
C GLY A 240 -0.20 25.53 -6.93
N TYR A 241 0.91 25.61 -6.19
CA TYR A 241 1.94 24.56 -6.16
C TYR A 241 2.62 24.48 -4.80
N TYR A 242 3.43 23.45 -4.60
CA TYR A 242 4.34 23.40 -3.46
C TYR A 242 5.73 22.91 -3.86
N ASP A 243 6.72 23.41 -3.14
CA ASP A 243 8.09 22.93 -3.19
C ASP A 243 8.40 22.19 -1.89
N GLU A 244 9.00 21.01 -2.02
CA GLU A 244 9.43 20.20 -0.89
C GLU A 244 10.93 19.96 -0.95
N PHE A 245 11.61 20.19 0.17
CA PHE A 245 12.99 19.80 0.38
C PHE A 245 13.05 18.81 1.53
N SER A 246 13.62 17.63 1.27
CA SER A 246 13.73 16.56 2.27
C SER A 246 15.16 16.06 2.41
N THR A 247 15.55 15.74 3.62
CA THR A 247 16.87 15.18 3.93
C THR A 247 16.72 14.00 4.89
N GLN A 248 17.53 12.98 4.65
CA GLN A 248 17.70 11.88 5.58
C GLN A 248 19.17 11.57 5.75
N LEU A 249 19.59 11.39 6.97
CA LEU A 249 20.93 10.93 7.32
C LEU A 249 20.82 9.76 8.28
N ASN A 250 21.48 8.68 7.94
CA ASN A 250 21.64 7.51 8.81
C ASN A 250 23.14 7.27 8.96
N SER A 251 23.60 7.19 10.20
CA SER A 251 24.99 7.00 10.52
C SER A 251 25.15 5.95 11.61
N ASN A 252 26.21 5.16 11.52
CA ASN A 252 26.55 4.23 12.57
C ASN A 252 28.07 4.10 12.73
N VAL A 253 28.46 3.85 13.95
CA VAL A 253 29.82 3.51 14.33
C VAL A 253 29.76 2.24 15.16
N ARG A 254 30.45 1.20 14.69
CA ARG A 254 30.60 -0.06 15.44
C ARG A 254 32.07 -0.33 15.69
N VAL A 255 32.38 -0.69 16.91
CA VAL A 255 33.71 -1.16 17.31
C VAL A 255 33.56 -2.61 17.75
N LYS A 256 34.37 -3.47 17.18
CA LYS A 256 34.48 -4.88 17.56
C LYS A 256 35.91 -5.16 18.04
N GLN A 257 36.02 -5.83 19.18
CA GLN A 257 37.27 -6.27 19.76
C GLN A 257 37.24 -7.76 20.04
N ASP A 258 38.16 -8.51 19.42
CA ASP A 258 38.37 -9.92 19.74
C ASP A 258 39.14 -10.00 21.09
N LEU A 259 38.57 -10.78 22.03
CA LEU A 259 39.06 -10.89 23.43
C LEU A 259 39.81 -12.19 23.67
N ASP A 260 40.32 -12.82 22.61
CA ASP A 260 41.07 -14.07 22.65
C ASP A 260 42.52 -13.92 23.26
N PHE A 261 42.62 -13.27 24.41
CA PHE A 261 43.89 -13.04 25.07
C PHE A 261 44.41 -14.28 25.81
N TRP A 262 43.50 -15.16 26.25
CA TRP A 262 43.80 -16.35 27.01
C TRP A 262 43.21 -17.59 26.31
N LYS A 263 43.70 -18.78 26.66
CA LYS A 263 43.21 -20.05 26.09
C LYS A 263 41.70 -20.26 26.31
N TRP A 264 41.20 -19.83 27.47
CA TRP A 264 39.78 -19.96 27.79
C TRP A 264 38.89 -18.94 27.07
N SER A 265 39.40 -17.76 26.73
CA SER A 265 38.66 -16.73 26.02
C SER A 265 38.79 -16.82 24.50
N LYS A 266 39.41 -17.86 23.97
CA LYS A 266 39.50 -18.11 22.53
C LYS A 266 38.12 -18.22 21.91
N GLY A 267 37.82 -17.37 20.92
CA GLY A 267 36.51 -17.27 20.25
C GLY A 267 35.58 -16.23 20.90
N LEU A 268 36.02 -15.52 21.96
CA LEU A 268 35.25 -14.46 22.59
C LEU A 268 35.51 -13.12 21.90
N SER A 269 34.45 -12.37 21.60
CA SER A 269 34.55 -11.00 21.08
C SER A 269 33.46 -10.11 21.67
N ALA A 270 33.79 -8.84 21.86
CA ALA A 270 32.84 -7.82 22.27
C ALA A 270 32.64 -6.81 21.15
N SER A 271 31.44 -6.28 21.03
CA SER A 271 31.17 -5.14 20.14
C SER A 271 30.25 -4.11 20.78
N ALA A 272 30.48 -2.86 20.40
CA ALA A 272 29.60 -1.75 20.75
C ALA A 272 29.25 -0.96 19.48
N MET A 273 28.03 -0.49 19.37
CA MET A 273 27.55 0.29 18.26
C MET A 273 26.68 1.45 18.75
N ILE A 274 26.85 2.60 18.11
CA ILE A 274 25.92 3.71 18.17
C ILE A 274 25.47 4.05 16.76
N ALA A 275 24.18 4.27 16.59
CA ALA A 275 23.61 4.77 15.35
C ALA A 275 22.77 6.01 15.63
N PHE A 276 22.81 6.94 14.68
CA PHE A 276 22.05 8.17 14.70
C PHE A 276 21.36 8.33 13.35
N ASP A 277 20.03 8.43 13.39
CA ASP A 277 19.19 8.62 12.22
C ASP A 277 18.38 9.90 12.39
N THR A 278 18.29 10.70 11.34
CA THR A 278 17.42 11.87 11.29
C THR A 278 16.78 12.03 9.93
N TYR A 279 15.55 12.48 9.97
CA TYR A 279 14.78 12.88 8.80
C TYR A 279 14.27 14.30 9.00
N ASN A 280 14.37 15.13 7.97
CA ASN A 280 13.79 16.47 7.97
C ASN A 280 13.15 16.72 6.59
N SER A 281 11.95 17.28 6.58
CA SER A 281 11.29 17.79 5.39
C SER A 281 10.74 19.17 5.67
N ARG A 282 10.86 20.04 4.68
CA ARG A 282 10.27 21.36 4.67
C ARG A 282 9.46 21.52 3.39
N ARG A 283 8.17 21.84 3.54
CA ARG A 283 7.26 22.09 2.44
C ARG A 283 6.81 23.55 2.48
N ARG A 284 6.92 24.24 1.33
CA ARG A 284 6.37 25.58 1.09
C ARG A 284 5.15 25.44 0.20
N ASN A 285 3.98 25.81 0.70
CA ASN A 285 2.72 25.74 -0.04
C ASN A 285 2.39 27.12 -0.58
N TYR A 286 2.21 27.20 -1.87
CA TYR A 286 1.73 28.40 -2.57
C TYR A 286 0.32 28.10 -3.06
N ASN A 287 -0.66 28.65 -2.36
CA ASN A 287 -2.08 28.42 -2.62
C ASN A 287 -2.64 29.54 -3.50
N ARG A 288 -3.55 29.17 -4.36
CA ARG A 288 -4.28 30.08 -5.21
C ARG A 288 -5.75 29.63 -5.25
N SER A 289 -6.66 30.57 -5.18
CA SER A 289 -8.09 30.35 -5.37
C SER A 289 -8.61 31.39 -6.34
N GLU A 290 -9.28 30.96 -7.38
CA GLU A 290 -9.90 31.84 -8.38
C GLU A 290 -11.41 31.77 -8.27
N PRO A 291 -12.13 32.86 -8.63
CA PRO A 291 -13.55 32.79 -8.80
C PRO A 291 -13.88 31.81 -9.92
N MET A 292 -15.00 31.16 -9.82
CA MET A 292 -15.51 30.31 -10.89
C MET A 292 -16.62 31.04 -11.62
N TYR A 293 -16.88 30.56 -12.81
CA TYR A 293 -17.81 31.21 -13.72
C TYR A 293 -18.79 30.18 -14.29
N LYS A 294 -20.01 30.61 -14.54
CA LYS A 294 -20.98 29.88 -15.34
C LYS A 294 -21.55 30.79 -16.43
N PHE A 295 -22.01 30.25 -17.53
CA PHE A 295 -22.71 31.03 -18.54
C PHE A 295 -23.96 31.65 -17.95
N LYS A 296 -24.16 32.92 -18.20
CA LYS A 296 -25.35 33.66 -17.87
C LYS A 296 -26.31 33.60 -19.07
N GLY A 297 -27.21 32.66 -19.04
CA GLY A 297 -28.15 32.44 -20.12
C GLY A 297 -29.33 31.59 -19.66
N ALA A 298 -30.35 31.53 -20.47
CA ALA A 298 -31.51 30.70 -20.27
C ALA A 298 -31.42 29.47 -21.19
N THR A 299 -32.04 28.38 -20.76
CA THR A 299 -32.25 27.20 -21.58
C THR A 299 -33.75 27.02 -21.87
N ASP A 300 -34.07 26.40 -23.01
CA ASP A 300 -35.43 26.00 -23.32
C ASP A 300 -35.87 24.76 -22.52
N GLU A 301 -37.08 24.28 -22.82
CA GLU A 301 -37.68 23.11 -22.16
C GLU A 301 -36.89 21.80 -22.43
N ASN A 302 -36.09 21.78 -23.49
CA ASN A 302 -35.22 20.68 -23.88
C ASN A 302 -33.81 20.78 -23.26
N GLY A 303 -33.52 21.83 -22.47
CA GLY A 303 -32.23 22.13 -21.92
C GLY A 303 -31.21 22.74 -22.91
N LEU A 304 -31.68 23.18 -24.10
CA LEU A 304 -30.85 23.86 -25.08
C LEU A 304 -30.67 25.32 -24.74
N TRP A 305 -29.47 25.84 -24.91
CA TRP A 305 -29.19 27.25 -24.70
C TRP A 305 -29.93 28.14 -25.69
N ILE A 306 -30.56 29.24 -25.21
CA ILE A 306 -31.22 30.24 -26.04
C ILE A 306 -30.19 31.29 -26.42
N GLU A 307 -29.86 31.39 -27.72
CA GLU A 307 -28.73 32.17 -28.23
C GLU A 307 -28.76 33.66 -27.79
N ASP A 308 -29.91 34.33 -27.88
CA ASP A 308 -30.07 35.73 -27.55
C ASP A 308 -29.81 36.04 -26.05
N THR A 309 -29.79 35.03 -25.18
CA THR A 309 -29.54 35.21 -23.73
C THR A 309 -28.08 34.97 -23.37
N LEU A 310 -27.27 34.41 -24.25
CA LEU A 310 -25.90 33.97 -23.98
C LEU A 310 -24.84 35.05 -24.24
N PHE A 311 -25.13 35.96 -25.15
CA PHE A 311 -24.18 36.92 -25.68
C PHE A 311 -24.55 38.36 -25.33
N ASP A 312 -23.54 39.15 -25.09
CA ASP A 312 -23.67 40.61 -25.03
C ASP A 312 -24.04 41.15 -26.41
N GLU A 313 -25.07 41.99 -26.46
CA GLU A 313 -25.60 42.54 -27.75
C GLU A 313 -24.59 43.46 -28.47
N GLU A 314 -23.74 44.18 -27.72
CA GLU A 314 -22.77 45.12 -28.31
C GLU A 314 -21.48 44.46 -28.72
N THR A 315 -20.96 43.57 -27.86
CA THR A 315 -19.63 42.95 -28.06
C THR A 315 -19.69 41.61 -28.75
N GLY A 316 -20.84 40.90 -28.67
CA GLY A 316 -21.00 39.53 -29.16
C GLY A 316 -20.23 38.49 -28.33
N GLU A 317 -19.69 38.86 -27.16
CA GLU A 317 -19.02 37.98 -26.25
C GLU A 317 -20.01 37.24 -25.31
N TYR A 318 -19.57 36.08 -24.78
CA TYR A 318 -20.39 35.33 -23.82
C TYR A 318 -20.57 36.11 -22.52
N LEU A 319 -21.79 36.08 -21.98
CA LEU A 319 -22.09 36.59 -20.66
C LEU A 319 -21.84 35.53 -19.57
N TYR A 320 -21.29 35.97 -18.44
CA TYR A 320 -20.95 35.10 -17.34
C TYR A 320 -21.47 35.61 -15.99
N ASP A 321 -21.94 34.66 -15.16
CA ASP A 321 -22.11 34.86 -13.74
C ASP A 321 -20.82 34.44 -12.99
N VAL A 322 -20.41 35.29 -12.04
CA VAL A 322 -19.27 35.01 -11.18
C VAL A 322 -19.73 34.23 -9.94
N LEU A 323 -19.04 33.12 -9.66
CA LEU A 323 -19.29 32.29 -8.50
C LEU A 323 -18.15 32.46 -7.48
N GLY A 324 -18.43 33.11 -6.34
CA GLY A 324 -17.49 33.37 -5.25
C GLY A 324 -16.68 34.66 -5.41
N GLU A 325 -15.93 35.00 -4.36
CA GLU A 325 -15.20 36.28 -4.22
C GLU A 325 -13.67 36.08 -4.21
N ALA A 326 -13.16 34.96 -4.72
CA ALA A 326 -11.73 34.67 -4.77
C ALA A 326 -11.00 35.68 -5.70
N ASP A 327 -9.79 36.07 -5.36
CA ASP A 327 -9.03 37.13 -6.04
C ASP A 327 -7.99 36.64 -7.05
N GLY A 328 -7.79 35.31 -7.12
CA GLY A 328 -6.81 34.71 -8.02
C GLY A 328 -5.35 34.98 -7.63
N ILE A 329 -5.09 35.49 -6.42
CA ILE A 329 -3.75 35.82 -5.95
C ILE A 329 -3.05 34.58 -5.39
N LEU A 330 -1.79 34.40 -5.78
CA LEU A 330 -0.93 33.36 -5.22
C LEU A 330 -0.41 33.77 -3.84
N THR A 331 -0.80 33.03 -2.80
CA THR A 331 -0.43 33.29 -1.40
C THR A 331 0.52 32.22 -0.88
N LEU A 332 1.49 32.60 -0.07
CA LEU A 332 2.38 31.69 0.62
C LEU A 332 1.82 31.38 2.01
N ASP A 333 1.54 30.09 2.24
CA ASP A 333 1.19 29.61 3.58
C ASP A 333 2.42 29.48 4.50
N THR A 334 2.12 29.35 5.78
CA THR A 334 3.17 28.98 6.76
C THR A 334 3.80 27.66 6.35
N PRO A 335 5.15 27.61 6.16
CA PRO A 335 5.82 26.39 5.77
C PRO A 335 5.57 25.24 6.78
N THR A 336 5.23 24.09 6.27
CA THR A 336 5.10 22.88 7.10
C THR A 336 6.45 22.19 7.23
N HIS A 337 6.72 21.67 8.42
CA HIS A 337 7.95 20.96 8.73
C HIS A 337 7.60 19.56 9.22
N SER A 338 8.40 18.57 8.83
CA SER A 338 8.35 17.23 9.40
C SER A 338 9.75 16.80 9.76
N SER A 339 9.98 16.48 11.01
CA SER A 339 11.31 16.07 11.45
C SER A 339 11.24 15.03 12.56
N ASN A 340 12.17 14.09 12.53
CA ASN A 340 12.34 13.11 13.58
C ASN A 340 13.82 12.77 13.78
N ARG A 341 14.10 12.14 14.91
CA ARG A 341 15.44 11.72 15.29
C ARG A 341 15.39 10.39 16.02
N THR A 342 16.30 9.48 15.69
CA THR A 342 16.49 8.22 16.40
C THR A 342 17.96 8.11 16.87
N VAL A 343 18.14 7.69 18.10
CA VAL A 343 19.43 7.23 18.62
C VAL A 343 19.28 5.77 19.01
N TYR A 344 20.16 4.94 18.47
CA TYR A 344 20.23 3.52 18.78
C TYR A 344 21.62 3.17 19.33
N THR A 345 21.64 2.46 20.44
CA THR A 345 22.87 1.95 21.05
C THR A 345 22.78 0.45 21.24
N GLU A 346 23.87 -0.24 21.01
CA GLU A 346 23.98 -1.68 21.12
C GLU A 346 25.34 -2.06 21.72
N ALA A 347 25.32 -3.05 22.62
CA ALA A 347 26.52 -3.70 23.10
C ALA A 347 26.29 -5.21 23.05
N SER A 348 27.29 -5.95 22.58
CA SER A 348 27.19 -7.41 22.52
C SER A 348 28.49 -8.10 22.92
N LEU A 349 28.33 -9.30 23.49
CA LEU A 349 29.38 -10.25 23.76
C LEU A 349 29.08 -11.52 22.99
N ASN A 350 30.02 -11.93 22.12
CA ASN A 350 29.88 -13.10 21.25
C ASN A 350 30.96 -14.11 21.59
N TYR A 351 30.57 -15.36 21.66
CA TYR A 351 31.48 -16.50 21.82
C TYR A 351 31.20 -17.52 20.72
N GLU A 352 32.24 -17.97 20.00
CA GLU A 352 32.11 -19.00 18.99
C GLU A 352 33.36 -19.88 19.02
N ARG A 353 33.18 -21.21 19.17
CA ARG A 353 34.29 -22.14 19.28
C ARG A 353 33.90 -23.54 18.87
N ASP A 354 34.85 -24.18 18.14
CA ASP A 354 34.78 -25.57 17.78
C ASP A 354 35.64 -26.42 18.76
N PHE A 355 35.04 -27.51 19.26
CA PHE A 355 35.67 -28.52 20.11
C PHE A 355 35.58 -29.89 19.43
N GLY A 356 36.38 -30.11 18.42
CA GLY A 356 36.30 -31.29 17.59
C GLY A 356 35.01 -31.36 16.78
N ALA A 357 34.16 -32.36 17.06
CA ALA A 357 32.85 -32.49 16.41
C ALA A 357 31.77 -31.56 16.97
N HIS A 358 32.05 -30.83 18.04
CA HIS A 358 31.09 -29.96 18.75
C HIS A 358 31.37 -28.50 18.39
N ARG A 359 30.34 -27.79 17.90
CA ARG A 359 30.40 -26.34 17.69
C ARG A 359 29.45 -25.67 18.68
N VAL A 360 29.94 -24.68 19.39
CA VAL A 360 29.18 -23.90 20.37
C VAL A 360 29.24 -22.44 19.99
N SER A 361 28.09 -21.74 19.97
CA SER A 361 28.11 -20.29 19.95
C SER A 361 27.15 -19.70 21.00
N ALA A 362 27.49 -18.52 21.52
CA ALA A 362 26.66 -17.76 22.44
C ALA A 362 26.71 -16.27 22.08
N LEU A 363 25.61 -15.58 22.29
CA LEU A 363 25.47 -14.14 22.13
C LEU A 363 24.75 -13.60 23.36
N LEU A 364 25.29 -12.56 23.96
CA LEU A 364 24.58 -11.67 24.89
C LEU A 364 24.54 -10.30 24.23
N LEU A 365 23.34 -9.71 24.19
CA LEU A 365 23.08 -8.44 23.51
C LEU A 365 22.28 -7.53 24.42
N TYR A 366 22.69 -6.29 24.51
CA TYR A 366 21.94 -5.17 25.06
C TYR A 366 21.67 -4.18 23.93
N ASN A 367 20.43 -3.67 23.83
CA ASN A 367 20.11 -2.58 22.92
C ASN A 367 19.17 -1.56 23.55
N GLN A 368 19.26 -0.32 23.06
CA GLN A 368 18.37 0.75 23.43
C GLN A 368 18.09 1.62 22.22
N LYS A 369 16.81 1.94 22.01
CA LYS A 369 16.33 2.86 20.97
C LYS A 369 15.58 4.00 21.61
N ILE A 370 15.92 5.23 21.21
CA ILE A 370 15.23 6.44 21.60
C ILE A 370 14.84 7.16 20.30
N TYR A 371 13.55 7.41 20.14
CA TYR A 371 12.99 8.12 19.00
C TYR A 371 12.27 9.37 19.48
N TRP A 372 12.46 10.48 18.80
CA TRP A 372 11.75 11.74 19.00
C TRP A 372 10.98 12.10 17.72
N ASP A 373 9.70 12.37 17.88
CA ASP A 373 8.91 13.13 16.92
C ASP A 373 9.05 14.61 17.27
N LEU A 374 9.68 15.38 16.38
CA LEU A 374 9.95 16.79 16.62
C LEU A 374 8.80 17.70 16.15
N ASN A 375 7.73 17.12 15.59
CA ASN A 375 6.55 17.84 15.11
C ASN A 375 5.29 17.50 15.91
N ALA A 376 5.42 16.74 16.98
CA ALA A 376 4.27 16.39 17.80
C ALA A 376 3.57 17.64 18.30
N SER A 377 2.24 17.68 18.14
CA SER A 377 1.39 18.79 18.54
C SER A 377 0.92 18.75 20.00
N ASP A 378 1.20 17.64 20.69
CA ASP A 378 0.82 17.43 22.09
C ASP A 378 2.01 16.96 22.92
N VAL A 379 1.88 17.10 24.24
CA VAL A 379 2.95 16.78 25.20
C VAL A 379 3.33 15.30 25.16
N ILE A 380 2.36 14.40 25.03
CA ILE A 380 2.61 12.95 25.02
C ILE A 380 3.34 12.53 23.73
N GLY A 381 2.91 13.07 22.60
CA GLY A 381 3.59 12.85 21.31
C GLY A 381 5.01 13.39 21.29
N GLY A 382 5.25 14.56 21.92
CA GLY A 382 6.57 15.19 22.04
C GLY A 382 7.55 14.48 22.97
N MET A 383 7.08 13.61 23.87
CA MET A 383 7.96 12.78 24.70
C MET A 383 8.69 11.74 23.85
N ALA A 384 9.98 11.53 24.13
CA ALA A 384 10.77 10.50 23.46
C ALA A 384 10.16 9.09 23.61
N TYR A 385 10.12 8.32 22.53
CA TYR A 385 9.76 6.90 22.56
C TYR A 385 10.98 6.08 22.92
N LYS A 386 10.91 5.36 24.05
CA LYS A 386 12.05 4.63 24.61
C LYS A 386 11.77 3.14 24.64
N GLN A 387 12.67 2.38 24.04
CA GLN A 387 12.66 0.92 24.06
C GLN A 387 14.02 0.41 24.49
N ARG A 388 14.04 -0.69 25.22
CA ARG A 388 15.26 -1.32 25.72
C ARG A 388 15.12 -2.82 25.59
N GLY A 389 16.19 -3.50 25.20
CA GLY A 389 16.19 -4.94 25.01
C GLY A 389 17.46 -5.60 25.55
N PHE A 390 17.26 -6.79 26.10
CA PHE A 390 18.32 -7.76 26.38
C PHE A 390 18.00 -9.01 25.58
N ALA A 391 19.00 -9.57 24.90
CA ALA A 391 18.84 -10.83 24.21
C ALA A 391 20.00 -11.76 24.53
N GLY A 392 19.67 -13.03 24.78
CA GLY A 392 20.62 -14.12 24.90
C GLY A 392 20.33 -15.14 23.82
N ARG A 393 21.37 -15.66 23.18
CA ARG A 393 21.30 -16.77 22.22
C ARG A 393 22.40 -17.76 22.53
N ALA A 394 22.08 -19.05 22.50
CA ALA A 394 23.03 -20.13 22.55
C ALA A 394 22.73 -21.12 21.44
N THR A 395 23.75 -21.53 20.70
CA THR A 395 23.63 -22.57 19.67
C THR A 395 24.63 -23.68 19.90
N TYR A 396 24.22 -24.89 19.60
CA TYR A 396 25.05 -26.07 19.65
C TYR A 396 24.84 -26.90 18.41
N SER A 397 25.91 -27.42 17.82
CA SER A 397 25.83 -28.47 16.81
C SER A 397 26.84 -29.59 17.07
N TRP A 398 26.43 -30.81 16.77
CA TRP A 398 27.27 -31.98 16.87
C TRP A 398 27.47 -32.63 15.48
N ASN A 399 28.70 -32.65 15.05
CA ASN A 399 29.13 -33.28 13.81
C ASN A 399 28.33 -32.84 12.56
N ASP A 400 27.81 -31.60 12.57
CA ASP A 400 26.90 -31.03 11.58
C ASP A 400 25.63 -31.90 11.29
N ARG A 401 25.24 -32.75 12.24
CA ARG A 401 24.06 -33.64 12.17
C ARG A 401 22.91 -33.10 13.02
N TYR A 402 23.17 -32.82 14.29
CA TYR A 402 22.18 -32.36 15.27
C TYR A 402 22.48 -30.93 15.66
N PHE A 403 21.43 -30.15 15.69
CA PHE A 403 21.48 -28.72 16.00
C PHE A 403 20.48 -28.40 17.09
N ALA A 404 20.89 -27.60 18.06
CA ALA A 404 20.02 -27.05 19.07
C ALA A 404 20.27 -25.55 19.22
N GLU A 405 19.21 -24.79 19.43
CA GLU A 405 19.26 -23.35 19.62
C GLU A 405 18.32 -22.94 20.75
N PHE A 406 18.79 -22.06 21.62
CA PHE A 406 17.99 -21.40 22.63
C PHE A 406 18.16 -19.88 22.51
N ASN A 407 17.05 -19.17 22.55
CA ASN A 407 17.03 -17.70 22.54
C ASN A 407 16.15 -17.21 23.69
N LEU A 408 16.57 -16.11 24.31
CA LEU A 408 15.83 -15.41 25.34
C LEU A 408 15.82 -13.93 25.00
N GLY A 409 14.66 -13.35 24.71
CA GLY A 409 14.46 -11.91 24.58
C GLY A 409 13.78 -11.34 25.80
N ILE A 410 14.34 -10.26 26.38
CA ILE A 410 13.71 -9.49 27.45
C ILE A 410 13.57 -8.06 26.92
N ASN A 411 12.34 -7.63 26.65
CA ASN A 411 12.07 -6.34 26.04
C ASN A 411 11.31 -5.42 27.00
N GLY A 412 11.73 -4.18 27.08
CA GLY A 412 11.10 -3.13 27.88
C GLY A 412 10.45 -2.06 27.01
N SER A 413 9.22 -1.68 27.34
CA SER A 413 8.47 -0.60 26.71
C SER A 413 7.88 0.32 27.79
N GLU A 414 7.95 1.62 27.56
CA GLU A 414 7.36 2.63 28.45
C GLU A 414 5.84 2.72 28.34
N ASN A 415 5.24 2.09 27.34
CA ASN A 415 3.79 2.06 27.15
C ASN A 415 3.04 1.34 28.28
N PHE A 416 3.76 0.55 29.10
CA PHE A 416 3.19 -0.24 30.20
C PHE A 416 3.57 0.30 31.57
N THR A 417 2.74 -0.02 32.55
CA THR A 417 3.03 0.28 33.97
C THR A 417 4.38 -0.31 34.41
N PRO A 418 5.04 0.25 35.43
CA PRO A 418 6.34 -0.25 35.91
C PRO A 418 6.39 -1.77 36.13
N GLY A 419 5.34 -2.41 36.65
CA GLY A 419 5.26 -3.85 36.85
C GLY A 419 5.15 -4.68 35.58
N ASN A 420 4.58 -4.14 34.51
CA ASN A 420 4.35 -4.82 33.22
C ASN A 420 5.33 -4.37 32.12
N ARG A 421 6.27 -3.48 32.48
CA ARG A 421 7.15 -2.82 31.51
C ARG A 421 8.06 -3.78 30.76
N TYR A 422 8.49 -4.87 31.40
CA TYR A 422 9.38 -5.86 30.78
C TYR A 422 8.62 -7.15 30.46
N GLY A 423 8.72 -7.58 29.20
CA GLY A 423 8.24 -8.86 28.73
C GLY A 423 9.38 -9.82 28.45
N THR A 424 9.23 -11.09 28.81
CA THR A 424 10.21 -12.16 28.60
C THR A 424 9.68 -13.14 27.55
N PHE A 425 10.52 -13.44 26.53
CA PHE A 425 10.14 -14.18 25.33
C PHE A 425 11.19 -15.24 25.01
N PRO A 426 11.08 -16.46 25.55
CA PRO A 426 11.97 -17.56 25.22
C PRO A 426 11.58 -18.21 23.88
N ALA A 427 12.60 -18.73 23.17
CA ALA A 427 12.40 -19.54 21.96
C ALA A 427 13.51 -20.60 21.87
N PHE A 428 13.15 -21.77 21.30
CA PHE A 428 14.09 -22.84 21.06
C PHE A 428 13.91 -23.42 19.67
N GLY A 429 14.99 -23.99 19.14
CA GLY A 429 15.01 -24.63 17.84
C GLY A 429 15.81 -25.93 17.89
N LEU A 430 15.36 -26.92 17.13
CA LEU A 430 16.03 -28.19 16.92
C LEU A 430 16.21 -28.42 15.43
N GLY A 431 17.31 -29.05 15.05
CA GLY A 431 17.58 -29.44 13.67
C GLY A 431 18.28 -30.79 13.56
N TRP A 432 17.90 -31.56 12.54
CA TRP A 432 18.52 -32.83 12.21
C TRP A 432 18.81 -32.90 10.72
N ALA A 433 20.11 -32.88 10.38
CA ALA A 433 20.60 -33.10 9.04
C ALA A 433 20.71 -34.61 8.77
N VAL A 434 19.59 -35.22 8.39
CA VAL A 434 19.49 -36.67 8.12
C VAL A 434 20.50 -37.12 7.07
N SER A 435 20.73 -36.27 6.05
CA SER A 435 21.72 -36.55 4.99
C SER A 435 23.17 -36.64 5.46
N ASN A 436 23.47 -36.22 6.69
CA ASN A 436 24.79 -36.33 7.27
C ASN A 436 24.97 -37.62 8.10
N GLU A 437 23.92 -38.47 8.21
CA GLU A 437 24.01 -39.75 8.88
C GLU A 437 24.69 -40.78 8.01
N PRO A 438 25.45 -41.75 8.60
CA PRO A 438 26.12 -42.82 7.84
C PRO A 438 25.17 -43.67 6.99
N PHE A 439 23.97 -43.95 7.45
CA PHE A 439 22.97 -44.73 6.72
C PHE A 439 22.44 -44.01 5.45
N TRP A 440 22.67 -42.71 5.31
CA TRP A 440 22.20 -41.93 4.15
C TRP A 440 23.11 -42.07 2.92
N GLU A 441 24.30 -42.59 3.02
CA GLU A 441 25.32 -42.62 1.97
C GLU A 441 24.78 -43.17 0.63
N SER A 442 23.96 -44.23 0.68
CA SER A 442 23.36 -44.83 -0.52
C SER A 442 22.31 -43.95 -1.20
N LEU A 443 21.63 -43.08 -0.43
CA LEU A 443 20.60 -42.18 -0.91
C LEU A 443 21.17 -40.82 -1.38
N ARG A 444 22.39 -40.46 -1.02
CA ARG A 444 23.02 -39.18 -1.32
C ARG A 444 23.09 -38.87 -2.81
N LYS A 445 23.18 -39.93 -3.66
CA LYS A 445 23.14 -39.80 -5.12
C LYS A 445 21.83 -39.17 -5.62
N TYR A 446 20.70 -39.39 -4.94
CA TYR A 446 19.38 -38.91 -5.33
C TYR A 446 18.97 -37.68 -4.52
N ILE A 447 19.21 -37.74 -3.20
CA ILE A 447 18.92 -36.71 -2.25
C ILE A 447 20.22 -36.28 -1.59
N SER A 448 20.85 -35.25 -2.12
CA SER A 448 22.14 -34.75 -1.70
C SER A 448 22.12 -34.12 -0.31
N PHE A 449 20.98 -33.51 0.07
CA PHE A 449 20.80 -32.92 1.38
C PHE A 449 19.35 -33.04 1.83
N LEU A 450 19.14 -33.44 3.11
CA LEU A 450 17.84 -33.41 3.81
C LEU A 450 18.08 -33.02 5.24
N LYS A 451 17.37 -31.95 5.66
CA LYS A 451 17.39 -31.46 7.03
C LYS A 451 15.97 -31.13 7.49
N PHE A 452 15.60 -31.61 8.66
CA PHE A 452 14.40 -31.19 9.37
C PHE A 452 14.76 -30.12 10.41
N ARG A 453 13.89 -29.13 10.54
CA ARG A 453 13.98 -28.05 11.52
C ARG A 453 12.67 -27.91 12.25
N TYR A 454 12.71 -27.73 13.56
CA TYR A 454 11.54 -27.37 14.36
C TYR A 454 11.90 -26.18 15.25
N THR A 455 11.05 -25.16 15.26
CA THR A 455 11.18 -24.04 16.16
C THR A 455 9.89 -23.80 16.92
N HIS A 456 10.03 -23.44 18.19
CA HIS A 456 8.91 -23.05 19.05
C HIS A 456 9.36 -21.88 19.93
N GLY A 457 8.53 -20.84 20.05
CA GLY A 457 8.90 -19.71 20.89
C GLY A 457 7.86 -18.60 20.93
N TRP A 458 8.11 -17.67 21.82
CA TRP A 458 7.25 -16.52 22.03
C TRP A 458 7.96 -15.25 21.56
N VAL A 459 7.15 -14.32 21.03
CA VAL A 459 7.57 -12.96 20.73
C VAL A 459 6.51 -11.98 21.23
N GLY A 460 6.94 -10.83 21.75
CA GLY A 460 6.05 -9.82 22.28
C GLY A 460 5.84 -8.66 21.32
N SER A 461 4.70 -7.99 21.47
CA SER A 461 4.43 -6.70 20.84
C SER A 461 3.90 -5.72 21.86
N ASP A 462 4.44 -4.49 21.86
CA ASP A 462 3.96 -3.37 22.65
C ASP A 462 3.02 -2.45 21.86
N THR A 463 2.63 -2.86 20.64
CA THR A 463 1.76 -2.08 19.78
C THR A 463 0.34 -2.12 20.34
N ALA A 464 -0.12 -1.00 20.87
CA ALA A 464 -1.47 -0.75 21.28
C ALA A 464 -2.00 0.40 20.40
N THR A 465 -3.02 0.20 19.63
CA THR A 465 -3.88 1.14 18.87
C THR A 465 -3.40 2.61 18.73
N GLY A 466 -2.09 2.85 18.60
CA GLY A 466 -1.51 4.20 18.46
C GLY A 466 -1.46 5.06 19.73
N ARG A 467 -2.09 4.65 20.84
CA ARG A 467 -2.06 5.39 22.10
C ARG A 467 -0.85 5.01 22.95
N ARG A 468 -0.19 6.01 23.52
CA ARG A 468 0.90 5.86 24.49
C ARG A 468 0.39 5.92 25.91
N PHE A 469 1.12 5.33 26.88
CA PHE A 469 0.83 5.41 28.30
C PHE A 469 -0.62 5.05 28.67
N MET A 470 -1.08 3.91 28.14
CA MET A 470 -2.48 3.45 28.29
C MET A 470 -2.94 3.34 29.75
N TYR A 471 -2.00 3.24 30.68
CA TYR A 471 -2.28 3.18 32.12
C TYR A 471 -2.61 4.54 32.75
N GLN A 472 -2.49 5.64 32.00
CA GLN A 472 -2.87 6.97 32.44
C GLN A 472 -4.23 7.34 31.88
N GLY A 473 -5.10 7.86 32.75
CA GLY A 473 -6.33 8.50 32.33
C GLY A 473 -6.05 9.83 31.62
N VAL A 474 -6.84 10.13 30.60
CA VAL A 474 -6.79 11.42 29.89
C VAL A 474 -8.09 12.15 30.15
N PHE A 475 -7.96 13.38 30.67
CA PHE A 475 -9.09 14.25 30.91
C PHE A 475 -9.20 15.27 29.78
N GLY A 476 -10.40 15.41 29.24
CA GLY A 476 -10.74 16.33 28.16
C GLY A 476 -11.97 17.14 28.43
N GLY A 477 -12.25 18.10 27.59
CA GLY A 477 -13.51 18.86 27.64
C GLY A 477 -14.70 17.95 27.35
N LEU A 478 -15.66 17.89 28.24
CA LEU A 478 -16.92 17.21 27.98
C LEU A 478 -17.67 17.90 26.84
N ARG A 479 -18.30 17.11 25.98
CA ARG A 479 -19.28 17.62 25.04
C ARG A 479 -20.40 18.25 25.84
N GLY A 480 -20.80 19.45 25.46
CA GLY A 480 -21.84 20.20 26.16
C GLY A 480 -23.13 19.37 26.28
N THR A 481 -23.68 19.34 27.49
CA THR A 481 -25.01 18.80 27.76
C THR A 481 -26.00 19.97 27.78
N TRP A 482 -27.15 19.78 27.17
CA TRP A 482 -28.18 20.79 27.05
C TRP A 482 -29.26 20.57 28.12
N PHE A 483 -29.58 21.60 28.87
CA PHE A 483 -30.59 21.54 29.91
C PHE A 483 -31.77 22.44 29.56
N GLY A 484 -32.97 21.92 29.75
CA GLY A 484 -34.24 22.65 29.61
C GLY A 484 -34.56 23.04 28.17
N THR A 485 -35.73 23.70 28.00
CA THR A 485 -36.23 24.19 26.72
C THR A 485 -35.39 25.31 26.12
N SER A 486 -34.63 26.03 26.94
CA SER A 486 -33.73 27.12 26.52
C SER A 486 -32.40 26.62 25.96
N HIS A 487 -32.18 25.32 25.89
CA HIS A 487 -30.91 24.69 25.43
C HIS A 487 -29.69 25.33 26.09
N ASN A 488 -29.73 25.56 27.41
CA ASN A 488 -28.55 26.03 28.14
C ASN A 488 -27.49 24.96 28.18
N GLY A 489 -26.36 25.21 27.51
CA GLY A 489 -25.23 24.30 27.46
C GLY A 489 -24.44 24.35 28.76
N ALA A 490 -24.09 23.19 29.29
CA ALA A 490 -23.06 23.05 30.32
C ALA A 490 -21.88 22.28 29.73
N SER A 491 -20.69 22.79 29.94
CA SER A 491 -19.44 22.12 29.56
C SER A 491 -18.55 21.91 30.80
N GLY A 492 -17.71 20.96 30.77
CA GLY A 492 -16.79 20.64 31.88
C GLY A 492 -15.62 19.78 31.41
N TYR A 493 -14.85 19.31 32.37
CA TYR A 493 -13.80 18.32 32.12
C TYR A 493 -14.22 16.99 32.71
N GLY A 494 -13.96 15.91 31.99
CA GLY A 494 -14.18 14.55 32.44
C GLY A 494 -13.10 13.60 31.92
N GLU A 495 -13.06 12.40 32.45
CA GLU A 495 -12.16 11.36 31.96
C GLU A 495 -12.58 10.93 30.56
N GLU A 496 -11.86 11.41 29.52
CA GLU A 496 -12.11 11.09 28.12
C GLU A 496 -11.62 9.68 27.79
N LYS A 497 -10.47 9.29 28.32
CA LYS A 497 -9.84 7.98 28.09
C LYS A 497 -9.42 7.40 29.44
N TYR A 498 -10.00 6.28 29.78
CA TYR A 498 -9.71 5.60 31.05
C TYR A 498 -8.32 4.99 31.07
N GLY A 499 -7.63 5.13 32.21
CA GLY A 499 -6.37 4.44 32.46
C GLY A 499 -6.60 2.96 32.65
N VAL A 500 -5.93 2.11 31.87
CA VAL A 500 -6.07 0.66 31.92
C VAL A 500 -4.73 -0.03 32.12
N ASN A 501 -4.68 -1.01 33.01
CA ASN A 501 -3.47 -1.78 33.27
C ASN A 501 -3.32 -2.88 32.20
N VAL A 502 -2.62 -2.53 31.13
CA VAL A 502 -2.39 -3.41 29.99
C VAL A 502 -0.99 -4.00 30.01
N THR A 503 -0.82 -5.09 29.28
CA THR A 503 0.42 -5.85 29.18
C THR A 503 0.73 -6.22 27.73
N TRP A 504 1.83 -6.91 27.53
CA TRP A 504 2.33 -7.36 26.23
C TRP A 504 1.33 -8.28 25.52
N SER A 505 1.06 -8.02 24.25
CA SER A 505 0.53 -9.01 23.33
C SER A 505 1.63 -10.03 23.03
N LYS A 506 1.29 -11.34 23.10
CA LYS A 506 2.24 -12.44 22.96
C LYS A 506 1.85 -13.33 21.79
N SER A 507 2.77 -13.54 20.84
CA SER A 507 2.63 -14.52 19.78
C SER A 507 3.44 -15.76 20.10
N CYS A 508 2.77 -16.91 20.24
CA CYS A 508 3.40 -18.22 20.24
C CYS A 508 3.54 -18.68 18.79
N LYS A 509 4.77 -18.91 18.34
CA LYS A 509 5.08 -19.34 16.98
C LYS A 509 5.70 -20.72 16.98
N GLN A 510 5.19 -21.59 16.10
CA GLN A 510 5.69 -22.93 15.82
C GLN A 510 5.98 -23.03 14.33
N ASP A 511 7.09 -23.65 14.00
CA ASP A 511 7.50 -23.84 12.61
C ASP A 511 8.21 -25.17 12.44
N LEU A 512 7.75 -25.98 11.49
CA LEU A 512 8.39 -27.23 11.05
C LEU A 512 8.91 -27.03 9.64
N GLY A 513 10.24 -26.97 9.49
CA GLY A 513 10.91 -26.74 8.23
C GLY A 513 11.58 -28.01 7.68
N ILE A 514 11.57 -28.13 6.36
CA ILE A 514 12.25 -29.17 5.60
C ILE A 514 13.15 -28.48 4.58
N ASP A 515 14.46 -28.70 4.67
CA ASP A 515 15.44 -28.27 3.66
C ASP A 515 15.84 -29.51 2.85
N LEU A 516 15.56 -29.49 1.56
CA LEU A 516 15.78 -30.61 0.64
C LEU A 516 16.61 -30.15 -0.57
N LYS A 517 17.67 -30.91 -0.90
CA LYS A 517 18.42 -30.74 -2.16
C LYS A 517 18.48 -32.03 -2.92
N LEU A 518 18.26 -31.94 -4.22
CA LEU A 518 18.20 -33.02 -5.19
C LEU A 518 19.12 -32.74 -6.38
N LEU A 519 19.33 -33.75 -7.23
CA LEU A 519 20.03 -33.59 -8.50
C LEU A 519 21.44 -33.00 -8.34
N ASN A 520 22.23 -33.51 -7.37
CA ASN A 520 23.56 -32.99 -7.03
C ASN A 520 23.53 -31.47 -6.69
N ASP A 521 22.61 -31.06 -5.81
CA ASP A 521 22.40 -29.70 -5.38
C ASP A 521 21.80 -28.70 -6.41
N ASN A 522 21.53 -29.20 -7.64
CA ASN A 522 20.93 -28.34 -8.68
C ASN A 522 19.49 -27.94 -8.38
N LEU A 523 18.74 -28.75 -7.63
CA LEU A 523 17.36 -28.46 -7.24
C LEU A 523 17.26 -28.43 -5.72
N SER A 524 16.81 -27.31 -5.19
CA SER A 524 16.57 -27.12 -3.75
C SER A 524 15.13 -26.73 -3.45
N PHE A 525 14.61 -27.28 -2.35
CA PHE A 525 13.35 -26.88 -1.75
C PHE A 525 13.55 -26.49 -0.30
N VAL A 526 12.86 -25.43 0.12
CA VAL A 526 12.63 -25.08 1.53
C VAL A 526 11.13 -25.06 1.73
N ILE A 527 10.64 -25.91 2.65
CA ILE A 527 9.23 -26.06 2.93
C ILE A 527 9.05 -25.82 4.44
N ASP A 528 8.22 -24.85 4.80
CA ASP A 528 7.93 -24.50 6.18
C ASP A 528 6.42 -24.63 6.45
N PHE A 529 6.05 -25.37 7.50
CA PHE A 529 4.71 -25.45 8.04
C PHE A 529 4.67 -24.63 9.32
N PHE A 530 3.90 -23.55 9.33
CA PHE A 530 3.87 -22.65 10.46
C PHE A 530 2.50 -22.58 11.12
N LYS A 531 2.53 -22.32 12.42
CA LYS A 531 1.36 -21.95 13.22
C LYS A 531 1.75 -20.84 14.17
N GLU A 532 0.94 -19.79 14.21
CA GLU A 532 1.05 -18.68 15.15
C GLU A 532 -0.27 -18.52 15.89
N ARG A 533 -0.18 -18.42 17.22
CA ARG A 533 -1.30 -18.00 18.07
C ARG A 533 -0.88 -16.74 18.82
N ARG A 534 -1.63 -15.66 18.60
CA ARG A 534 -1.43 -14.39 19.28
C ARG A 534 -2.49 -14.20 20.34
N ASP A 535 -2.06 -14.13 21.58
CA ASP A 535 -2.89 -13.92 22.77
C ASP A 535 -2.67 -12.52 23.33
N ASN A 536 -3.58 -12.07 24.19
CA ASN A 536 -3.55 -10.75 24.83
C ASN A 536 -3.50 -9.60 23.82
N ILE A 537 -4.19 -9.73 22.67
CA ILE A 537 -4.31 -8.64 21.71
C ILE A 537 -5.11 -7.54 22.38
N PHE A 538 -4.56 -6.34 22.31
CA PHE A 538 -5.17 -5.14 22.83
C PHE A 538 -6.31 -4.70 21.94
N LEU A 539 -7.52 -4.63 22.49
CA LEU A 539 -8.73 -4.22 21.79
C LEU A 539 -9.64 -3.40 22.72
N GLN A 540 -10.50 -2.61 22.13
CA GLN A 540 -11.57 -1.92 22.84
C GLN A 540 -12.65 -2.93 23.19
N ARG A 541 -13.17 -2.87 24.42
CA ARG A 541 -14.21 -3.78 24.89
C ARG A 541 -15.53 -3.51 24.19
N SER A 542 -16.16 -4.53 23.67
CA SER A 542 -17.49 -4.47 23.04
C SER A 542 -18.61 -5.00 23.93
N THR A 543 -18.26 -5.74 25.00
CA THR A 543 -19.22 -6.28 25.98
C THR A 543 -19.65 -5.27 27.05
N VAL A 544 -19.15 -4.02 26.98
CA VAL A 544 -19.57 -2.96 27.92
C VAL A 544 -20.89 -2.34 27.45
N PRO A 545 -21.95 -2.43 28.25
CA PRO A 545 -23.25 -1.91 27.85
C PRO A 545 -23.28 -0.36 27.84
N SER A 546 -24.03 0.22 26.90
CA SER A 546 -24.13 1.67 26.71
C SER A 546 -24.66 2.43 27.93
N TYR A 547 -25.48 1.76 28.77
CA TYR A 547 -26.01 2.37 30.00
C TYR A 547 -24.94 2.54 31.12
N ALA A 548 -23.74 1.97 30.93
CA ALA A 548 -22.60 2.27 31.81
C ALA A 548 -22.17 3.75 31.75
N GLY A 549 -22.60 4.49 30.71
CA GLY A 549 -22.40 5.93 30.58
C GLY A 549 -20.95 6.35 30.31
N TRP A 550 -20.11 5.43 29.87
CA TRP A 550 -18.74 5.76 29.51
C TRP A 550 -18.66 6.51 28.16
N ILE A 551 -17.81 7.51 28.09
CA ILE A 551 -17.58 8.29 26.86
C ILE A 551 -16.99 7.40 25.76
N GLU A 552 -16.04 6.53 26.15
CA GLU A 552 -15.39 5.56 25.29
C GLU A 552 -15.24 4.24 26.06
N ASN A 553 -15.53 3.11 25.42
CA ASN A 553 -15.32 1.83 26.08
C ASN A 553 -13.84 1.61 26.39
N PRO A 554 -13.50 1.10 27.60
CA PRO A 554 -12.11 0.87 27.97
C PRO A 554 -11.48 -0.23 27.12
N TYR A 555 -10.17 -0.18 27.04
CA TYR A 555 -9.37 -1.20 26.37
C TYR A 555 -8.95 -2.31 27.31
N ALA A 556 -8.70 -3.49 26.76
CA ALA A 556 -8.19 -4.64 27.52
C ALA A 556 -7.40 -5.59 26.61
N ASN A 557 -6.57 -6.45 27.22
CA ASN A 557 -5.82 -7.51 26.53
C ASN A 557 -6.67 -8.78 26.43
N LEU A 558 -7.67 -8.82 25.56
CA LEU A 558 -8.66 -9.91 25.46
C LEU A 558 -8.59 -10.67 24.14
N GLY A 559 -8.12 -10.02 23.07
CA GLY A 559 -8.17 -10.60 21.74
C GLY A 559 -7.23 -11.80 21.58
N VAL A 560 -7.69 -12.80 20.82
CA VAL A 560 -6.93 -13.98 20.45
C VAL A 560 -7.15 -14.29 18.97
N VAL A 561 -6.04 -14.43 18.21
CA VAL A 561 -6.06 -14.78 16.79
C VAL A 561 -5.08 -15.92 16.53
N GLU A 562 -5.48 -16.88 15.72
CA GLU A 562 -4.63 -17.95 15.21
C GLU A 562 -4.37 -17.75 13.72
N ASN A 563 -3.14 -17.98 13.27
CA ASN A 563 -2.77 -18.05 11.86
C ASN A 563 -1.94 -19.30 11.59
N LYS A 564 -2.20 -20.00 10.49
CA LYS A 564 -1.45 -21.19 10.08
C LYS A 564 -1.30 -21.26 8.58
N GLY A 565 -0.23 -21.90 8.11
CA GLY A 565 -0.01 -21.99 6.69
C GLY A 565 1.21 -22.79 6.30
N VAL A 566 1.53 -22.70 5.02
CA VAL A 566 2.66 -23.38 4.40
C VAL A 566 3.43 -22.39 3.53
N GLU A 567 4.74 -22.40 3.61
CA GLU A 567 5.64 -21.67 2.72
C GLU A 567 6.49 -22.65 1.94
N ILE A 568 6.63 -22.46 0.65
CA ILE A 568 7.46 -23.28 -0.23
C ILE A 568 8.35 -22.34 -1.02
N ALA A 569 9.65 -22.61 -1.02
CA ALA A 569 10.61 -21.97 -1.93
C ALA A 569 11.35 -23.06 -2.71
N MET A 570 11.56 -22.83 -4.00
CA MET A 570 12.25 -23.72 -4.92
C MET A 570 13.27 -22.94 -5.70
N ASP A 571 14.48 -23.48 -5.79
CA ASP A 571 15.55 -22.99 -6.67
C ASP A 571 16.08 -24.17 -7.50
N TYR A 572 16.11 -24.02 -8.81
CA TYR A 572 16.72 -24.95 -9.75
C TYR A 572 17.78 -24.23 -10.56
N THR A 573 19.02 -24.72 -10.52
CA THR A 573 20.11 -24.15 -11.31
C THR A 573 20.81 -25.27 -12.11
N GLN A 574 20.86 -25.11 -13.44
CA GLN A 574 21.45 -26.08 -14.35
C GLN A 574 22.44 -25.40 -15.28
N LYS A 575 23.64 -25.97 -15.34
CA LYS A 575 24.58 -25.66 -16.39
C LYS A 575 24.29 -26.59 -17.59
N ILE A 576 23.80 -26.00 -18.71
CA ILE A 576 23.38 -26.75 -19.91
C ILE A 576 24.58 -26.99 -20.87
N GLY A 577 25.56 -26.10 -20.88
CA GLY A 577 26.70 -26.14 -21.75
C GLY A 577 27.91 -25.37 -21.18
N LYS A 578 28.90 -25.07 -21.98
CA LYS A 578 30.11 -24.37 -21.52
C LYS A 578 29.77 -22.99 -20.96
N ASN A 579 28.88 -22.26 -21.62
CA ASN A 579 28.55 -20.87 -21.29
C ASN A 579 27.03 -20.62 -21.18
N THR A 580 26.25 -21.70 -20.95
CA THR A 580 24.81 -21.62 -20.83
C THR A 580 24.39 -22.08 -19.44
N PHE A 581 23.67 -21.19 -18.73
CA PHE A 581 23.16 -21.41 -17.37
C PHE A 581 21.67 -21.08 -17.35
N LEU A 582 20.90 -21.99 -16.78
CA LEU A 582 19.47 -21.78 -16.50
C LEU A 582 19.26 -21.80 -14.98
N THR A 583 18.59 -20.77 -14.46
CA THR A 583 18.11 -20.76 -13.08
C THR A 583 16.61 -20.54 -13.10
N VAL A 584 15.85 -21.41 -12.43
CA VAL A 584 14.40 -21.28 -12.23
C VAL A 584 14.14 -21.16 -10.74
N ARG A 585 13.33 -20.19 -10.34
CA ARG A 585 12.96 -19.93 -8.94
C ARG A 585 11.47 -19.87 -8.80
N GLY A 586 10.97 -20.31 -7.66
CA GLY A 586 9.57 -20.17 -7.30
C GLY A 586 9.40 -20.11 -5.79
N ASN A 587 8.39 -19.33 -5.39
CA ASN A 587 7.94 -19.32 -4.00
C ASN A 587 6.41 -19.24 -3.95
N MET A 588 5.87 -19.80 -2.89
CA MET A 588 4.45 -19.74 -2.59
C MET A 588 4.24 -19.70 -1.07
N THR A 589 3.35 -18.85 -0.62
CA THR A 589 2.87 -18.83 0.76
C THR A 589 1.37 -18.99 0.74
N PHE A 590 0.86 -19.97 1.46
CA PHE A 590 -0.56 -20.08 1.80
C PHE A 590 -0.72 -19.82 3.29
N ASN A 591 -1.69 -18.97 3.66
CA ASN A 591 -2.01 -18.69 5.05
C ASN A 591 -3.52 -18.64 5.25
N LYS A 592 -3.95 -18.99 6.47
CA LYS A 592 -5.34 -18.89 6.92
C LYS A 592 -5.37 -18.48 8.38
N ASP A 593 -5.92 -17.30 8.60
CA ASP A 593 -6.14 -16.75 9.93
C ASP A 593 -7.56 -17.07 10.45
N LYS A 594 -7.72 -16.92 11.76
CA LYS A 594 -8.97 -17.17 12.45
C LYS A 594 -9.03 -16.36 13.74
N ILE A 595 -10.11 -15.63 13.95
CA ILE A 595 -10.46 -15.01 15.23
C ILE A 595 -10.86 -16.12 16.20
N ILE A 596 -10.23 -16.18 17.35
CA ILE A 596 -10.57 -17.10 18.45
C ILE A 596 -11.37 -16.35 19.50
N GLU A 597 -10.96 -15.11 19.83
CA GLU A 597 -11.65 -14.26 20.79
C GLU A 597 -11.45 -12.78 20.42
N ASN A 598 -12.52 -11.98 20.49
CA ASN A 598 -12.52 -10.55 20.20
C ASN A 598 -13.48 -9.73 21.06
N ASP A 599 -13.88 -10.25 22.23
CA ASP A 599 -14.83 -9.63 23.17
C ASP A 599 -16.21 -9.36 22.53
N GLN A 600 -16.62 -10.17 21.54
CA GLN A 600 -17.96 -10.06 20.94
C GLN A 600 -19.01 -10.46 21.96
N PRO A 601 -20.08 -9.65 22.16
CA PRO A 601 -21.26 -10.07 22.92
C PRO A 601 -21.89 -11.34 22.34
N PRO A 602 -22.68 -12.10 23.10
CA PRO A 602 -23.51 -13.16 22.54
C PRO A 602 -24.34 -12.64 21.37
N VAL A 603 -24.40 -13.41 20.30
CA VAL A 603 -25.17 -13.10 19.09
C VAL A 603 -26.43 -13.96 19.02
N ASP A 604 -27.49 -13.45 18.40
CA ASP A 604 -28.76 -14.13 18.32
C ASP A 604 -28.72 -15.33 17.35
N TYR A 605 -27.90 -15.21 16.29
CA TYR A 605 -27.79 -16.25 15.26
C TYR A 605 -26.34 -16.67 15.01
N PRO A 606 -26.08 -17.96 14.70
CA PRO A 606 -24.73 -18.50 14.51
C PRO A 606 -23.94 -17.84 13.38
N TRP A 607 -24.58 -17.35 12.33
CA TRP A 607 -23.91 -16.72 11.20
C TRP A 607 -23.44 -15.28 11.48
N MET A 608 -23.89 -14.66 12.56
CA MET A 608 -23.43 -13.37 13.06
C MET A 608 -22.17 -13.50 13.93
N GLU A 609 -21.74 -14.71 14.24
CA GLU A 609 -20.57 -14.97 15.07
C GLU A 609 -19.28 -14.61 14.31
N THR A 610 -18.51 -13.66 14.84
CA THR A 610 -17.22 -13.26 14.26
C THR A 610 -16.08 -14.19 14.67
N ARG A 611 -16.19 -14.85 15.83
CA ARG A 611 -15.24 -15.89 16.24
C ARG A 611 -15.33 -17.06 15.27
N GLY A 612 -14.19 -17.54 14.82
CA GLY A 612 -14.15 -18.57 13.78
C GLY A 612 -13.94 -18.03 12.36
N THR A 613 -14.20 -16.77 12.11
CA THR A 613 -13.97 -16.11 10.82
C THR A 613 -12.54 -15.58 10.71
N ASN A 614 -12.12 -15.13 9.55
CA ASN A 614 -10.85 -14.44 9.38
C ASN A 614 -10.95 -12.96 9.81
N VAL A 615 -9.83 -12.36 10.19
CA VAL A 615 -9.75 -11.00 10.75
C VAL A 615 -10.33 -9.94 9.81
N ASN A 616 -10.12 -10.08 8.50
CA ASN A 616 -10.57 -9.13 7.48
C ASN A 616 -11.79 -9.65 6.70
N ALA A 617 -12.62 -10.51 7.30
CA ALA A 617 -13.84 -10.97 6.66
C ALA A 617 -14.74 -9.80 6.25
N ILE A 618 -15.28 -9.85 5.05
CA ILE A 618 -16.27 -8.89 4.57
C ILE A 618 -17.65 -9.36 5.03
N TRP A 619 -18.40 -8.47 5.66
CA TRP A 619 -19.73 -8.72 6.21
C TRP A 619 -20.80 -7.99 5.43
N GLY A 620 -21.94 -8.63 5.22
CA GLY A 620 -23.09 -8.06 4.53
C GLY A 620 -24.14 -9.08 4.18
N TYR A 621 -25.03 -8.72 3.26
CA TYR A 621 -26.14 -9.58 2.82
C TYR A 621 -25.70 -10.52 1.71
N ILE A 622 -26.25 -11.74 1.68
CA ILE A 622 -26.10 -12.65 0.54
C ILE A 622 -27.06 -12.19 -0.55
N ALA A 623 -26.55 -11.87 -1.73
CA ALA A 623 -27.35 -11.58 -2.91
C ALA A 623 -27.61 -12.87 -3.67
N ASP A 624 -28.90 -13.22 -3.86
CA ASP A 624 -29.37 -14.39 -4.61
C ASP A 624 -29.71 -14.09 -6.08
N GLY A 625 -29.31 -12.91 -6.56
CA GLY A 625 -29.56 -12.44 -7.90
C GLY A 625 -30.41 -11.16 -7.91
N LEU A 626 -31.11 -10.94 -9.02
CA LEU A 626 -32.02 -9.81 -9.22
C LEU A 626 -33.46 -10.30 -9.30
N PHE A 627 -34.41 -9.50 -8.84
CA PHE A 627 -35.84 -9.80 -9.05
C PHE A 627 -36.17 -9.80 -10.54
N THR A 628 -36.92 -10.82 -10.98
CA THR A 628 -37.29 -11.05 -12.42
C THR A 628 -38.75 -10.71 -12.71
N SER A 629 -39.59 -10.66 -11.69
CA SER A 629 -41.02 -10.36 -11.81
C SER A 629 -41.56 -9.64 -10.55
N GLN A 630 -42.72 -9.02 -10.66
CA GLN A 630 -43.42 -8.42 -9.53
C GLN A 630 -43.93 -9.48 -8.56
N ASP A 631 -44.39 -10.63 -9.05
CA ASP A 631 -44.85 -11.75 -8.22
C ASP A 631 -43.72 -12.23 -7.30
N GLU A 632 -42.46 -12.28 -7.82
CA GLU A 632 -41.30 -12.65 -7.02
C GLU A 632 -41.01 -11.62 -5.93
N ILE A 633 -41.24 -10.33 -6.17
CA ILE A 633 -41.10 -9.28 -5.16
C ILE A 633 -42.17 -9.42 -4.07
N ASP A 634 -43.40 -9.65 -4.49
CA ASP A 634 -44.56 -9.71 -3.59
C ASP A 634 -44.51 -10.95 -2.66
N ASP A 635 -43.92 -12.04 -3.14
CA ASP A 635 -43.73 -13.30 -2.38
C ASP A 635 -42.45 -13.32 -1.54
N HIS A 636 -41.54 -12.32 -1.69
CA HIS A 636 -40.26 -12.28 -1.02
C HIS A 636 -40.33 -11.55 0.33
N ALA A 637 -39.33 -11.82 1.21
CA ALA A 637 -39.12 -11.05 2.44
C ALA A 637 -38.99 -9.54 2.15
N THR A 638 -39.53 -8.72 3.05
CA THR A 638 -39.45 -7.25 2.94
C THR A 638 -38.00 -6.79 2.99
N GLN A 639 -37.58 -5.99 2.00
CA GLN A 639 -36.22 -5.43 1.90
C GLN A 639 -36.22 -3.89 2.07
N PHE A 640 -35.20 -3.22 1.57
CA PHE A 640 -34.90 -1.81 1.84
C PHE A 640 -35.58 -0.88 0.82
N GLY A 641 -36.59 -0.16 1.23
CA GLY A 641 -37.32 0.79 0.37
C GLY A 641 -38.33 0.15 -0.59
N THR A 642 -38.69 0.87 -1.66
CA THR A 642 -39.58 0.34 -2.70
C THR A 642 -38.78 -0.50 -3.70
N LEU A 643 -39.19 -1.74 -3.88
CA LEU A 643 -38.54 -2.70 -4.76
C LEU A 643 -39.14 -2.68 -6.18
N HIS A 644 -38.30 -2.98 -7.14
CA HIS A 644 -38.65 -3.10 -8.54
C HIS A 644 -37.92 -4.29 -9.19
N VAL A 645 -38.47 -4.79 -10.28
CA VAL A 645 -37.79 -5.81 -11.12
C VAL A 645 -36.41 -5.29 -11.52
N GLY A 646 -35.38 -6.12 -11.35
CA GLY A 646 -34.00 -5.75 -11.57
C GLY A 646 -33.25 -5.23 -10.33
N ASP A 647 -33.91 -5.09 -9.19
CA ASP A 647 -33.26 -4.81 -7.92
C ASP A 647 -32.64 -6.08 -7.32
N VAL A 648 -31.62 -5.92 -6.49
CA VAL A 648 -30.92 -7.03 -5.85
C VAL A 648 -31.84 -7.74 -4.86
N LYS A 649 -31.94 -9.05 -4.96
CA LYS A 649 -32.67 -9.92 -4.08
C LYS A 649 -31.71 -10.46 -2.99
N TYR A 650 -32.02 -10.18 -1.72
CA TYR A 650 -31.23 -10.63 -0.58
C TYR A 650 -31.86 -11.84 0.09
N ARG A 651 -31.01 -12.69 0.67
CA ARG A 651 -31.43 -13.89 1.38
C ARG A 651 -31.87 -13.56 2.80
N ASP A 652 -33.07 -13.97 3.16
CA ASP A 652 -33.56 -14.03 4.52
C ASP A 652 -32.93 -15.25 5.21
N LEU A 653 -32.05 -15.04 6.19
CA LEU A 653 -31.28 -16.09 6.84
C LEU A 653 -32.01 -16.69 8.06
N ASN A 654 -32.91 -15.93 8.68
CA ASN A 654 -33.64 -16.34 9.85
C ASN A 654 -35.10 -16.71 9.55
N ASP A 655 -35.53 -16.56 8.28
CA ASP A 655 -36.86 -16.86 7.75
C ASP A 655 -37.98 -16.07 8.51
N ASP A 656 -37.70 -14.82 8.94
CA ASP A 656 -38.70 -13.99 9.64
C ASP A 656 -39.53 -13.10 8.71
N GLY A 657 -39.20 -13.09 7.40
CA GLY A 657 -39.89 -12.33 6.37
C GLY A 657 -39.43 -10.89 6.24
N VAL A 658 -38.32 -10.48 6.88
CA VAL A 658 -37.73 -9.14 6.81
C VAL A 658 -36.21 -9.24 6.66
N ILE A 659 -35.63 -8.57 5.68
CA ILE A 659 -34.18 -8.45 5.53
C ILE A 659 -33.66 -7.29 6.40
N ASP A 660 -32.93 -7.61 7.44
CA ASP A 660 -32.35 -6.62 8.35
C ASP A 660 -30.94 -6.99 8.85
N ASP A 661 -30.51 -6.41 9.97
CA ASP A 661 -29.17 -6.67 10.50
C ASP A 661 -28.94 -8.11 10.98
N TYR A 662 -30.01 -8.88 11.20
CA TYR A 662 -29.95 -10.31 11.54
C TYR A 662 -29.58 -11.21 10.35
N ASP A 663 -29.70 -10.71 9.10
CA ASP A 663 -29.34 -11.43 7.87
C ASP A 663 -27.92 -11.17 7.40
N LYS A 664 -27.14 -10.40 8.17
CA LYS A 664 -25.74 -10.15 7.82
C LYS A 664 -24.86 -11.34 8.21
N THR A 665 -24.04 -11.76 7.25
CA THR A 665 -23.06 -12.83 7.42
C THR A 665 -21.76 -12.53 6.69
N VAL A 666 -20.79 -13.44 6.74
CA VAL A 666 -19.56 -13.34 5.97
C VAL A 666 -19.82 -13.55 4.49
N ILE A 667 -19.60 -12.52 3.69
CA ILE A 667 -19.81 -12.53 2.23
C ILE A 667 -18.50 -12.53 1.42
N GLY A 668 -17.34 -12.39 2.07
CA GLY A 668 -16.04 -12.40 1.38
C GLY A 668 -14.87 -12.62 2.34
N ARG A 669 -13.74 -13.07 1.77
CA ARG A 669 -12.50 -13.37 2.50
C ARG A 669 -11.71 -12.15 2.94
N GLY A 670 -12.02 -10.98 2.37
CA GLY A 670 -11.28 -9.75 2.59
C GLY A 670 -10.15 -9.53 1.59
N ASP A 671 -9.55 -8.35 1.67
CA ASP A 671 -8.55 -7.82 0.74
C ASP A 671 -7.12 -8.33 0.99
N VAL A 672 -6.88 -9.02 2.10
CA VAL A 672 -5.60 -9.68 2.39
C VAL A 672 -5.57 -11.05 1.73
N PRO A 673 -4.74 -11.25 0.69
CA PRO A 673 -4.69 -12.53 -0.02
C PRO A 673 -4.25 -13.70 0.88
N ARG A 674 -4.89 -14.84 0.73
CA ARG A 674 -4.46 -16.07 1.41
C ARG A 674 -3.29 -16.74 0.73
N ILE A 675 -3.12 -16.54 -0.57
CA ILE A 675 -2.04 -17.09 -1.37
C ILE A 675 -1.23 -15.96 -1.97
N TYR A 676 0.09 -15.99 -1.73
CA TYR A 676 1.07 -15.21 -2.46
C TYR A 676 2.00 -16.15 -3.20
N TYR A 677 2.31 -15.87 -4.44
CA TYR A 677 3.24 -16.67 -5.21
C TYR A 677 4.08 -15.83 -6.16
N GLY A 678 5.28 -16.32 -6.43
CA GLY A 678 6.17 -15.76 -7.42
C GLY A 678 7.00 -16.85 -8.07
N PHE A 679 7.28 -16.73 -9.36
CA PHE A 679 8.15 -17.63 -10.07
C PHE A 679 8.87 -16.90 -11.20
N GLY A 680 10.05 -17.36 -11.53
CA GLY A 680 10.85 -16.73 -12.58
C GLY A 680 11.96 -17.62 -13.09
N ALA A 681 12.52 -17.20 -14.19
CA ALA A 681 13.65 -17.88 -14.81
C ALA A 681 14.69 -16.88 -15.27
N ASP A 682 15.96 -17.24 -15.09
CA ASP A 682 17.13 -16.53 -15.59
C ASP A 682 17.88 -17.47 -16.56
N LEU A 683 18.04 -17.07 -17.81
CA LEU A 683 18.81 -17.78 -18.83
C LEU A 683 20.00 -16.93 -19.27
N GLN A 684 21.18 -17.47 -19.10
CA GLN A 684 22.42 -16.89 -19.63
C GLN A 684 22.97 -17.74 -20.74
N VAL A 685 23.24 -17.15 -21.89
CA VAL A 685 23.86 -17.80 -23.07
C VAL A 685 25.06 -16.95 -23.51
N GLY A 686 26.26 -17.36 -23.13
CA GLY A 686 27.47 -16.57 -23.42
C GLY A 686 27.39 -15.18 -22.78
N ASN A 687 27.42 -14.15 -23.61
CA ASN A 687 27.33 -12.74 -23.21
C ASN A 687 25.89 -12.21 -23.09
N PHE A 688 24.92 -12.98 -23.51
CA PHE A 688 23.49 -12.61 -23.46
C PHE A 688 22.83 -13.19 -22.21
N SER A 689 21.99 -12.41 -21.55
CA SER A 689 21.21 -12.85 -20.40
C SER A 689 19.78 -12.31 -20.50
N ILE A 690 18.82 -13.18 -20.23
CA ILE A 690 17.41 -12.83 -20.13
C ILE A 690 16.85 -13.36 -18.81
N SER A 691 16.08 -12.53 -18.12
CA SER A 691 15.35 -12.96 -16.93
C SER A 691 13.89 -12.48 -16.98
N ALA A 692 13.00 -13.30 -16.44
CA ALA A 692 11.60 -12.97 -16.28
C ALA A 692 11.12 -13.39 -14.89
N LEU A 693 10.37 -12.52 -14.23
CA LEU A 693 9.77 -12.74 -12.92
C LEU A 693 8.27 -12.51 -13.00
N PHE A 694 7.51 -13.50 -12.59
CA PHE A 694 6.08 -13.40 -12.36
C PHE A 694 5.77 -13.33 -10.87
N GLN A 695 4.78 -12.54 -10.50
CA GLN A 695 4.27 -12.41 -9.14
C GLN A 695 2.75 -12.34 -9.17
N GLY A 696 2.10 -12.95 -8.20
CA GLY A 696 0.67 -12.89 -8.08
C GLY A 696 0.17 -13.18 -6.68
N ASN A 697 -1.12 -13.01 -6.54
CA ASN A 697 -1.87 -13.44 -5.38
C ASN A 697 -3.13 -14.18 -5.80
N ALA A 698 -3.74 -14.91 -4.86
CA ALA A 698 -5.03 -15.56 -5.06
C ALA A 698 -5.81 -15.62 -3.74
N GLN A 699 -7.12 -15.86 -3.87
CA GLN A 699 -8.05 -15.87 -2.75
C GLN A 699 -8.06 -14.54 -2.00
N ALA A 700 -8.21 -13.44 -2.73
CA ALA A 700 -8.44 -12.09 -2.23
C ALA A 700 -9.74 -11.56 -2.78
N ASP A 701 -10.62 -11.11 -1.90
CA ASP A 701 -11.90 -10.52 -2.29
C ASP A 701 -11.90 -9.04 -1.89
N ARG A 702 -12.50 -8.21 -2.73
CA ARG A 702 -12.67 -6.80 -2.45
C ARG A 702 -14.13 -6.42 -2.48
N TYR A 703 -14.57 -5.73 -1.44
CA TYR A 703 -15.85 -5.06 -1.44
C TYR A 703 -15.71 -3.74 -2.21
N LEU A 704 -16.54 -3.60 -3.26
CA LEU A 704 -16.59 -2.39 -4.07
C LEU A 704 -17.61 -1.42 -3.48
N ASP A 705 -17.19 -0.16 -3.30
CA ASP A 705 -18.04 0.89 -2.72
C ASP A 705 -17.62 2.27 -3.25
N GLY A 706 -18.52 3.24 -3.16
CA GLY A 706 -18.32 4.61 -3.61
C GLY A 706 -19.24 5.00 -4.76
N ILE A 707 -19.36 6.31 -4.98
CA ILE A 707 -20.35 6.89 -5.91
C ILE A 707 -20.15 6.45 -7.36
N SER A 708 -18.93 6.34 -7.83
CA SER A 708 -18.68 5.86 -9.21
C SER A 708 -18.95 4.36 -9.39
N ILE A 709 -18.97 3.57 -8.29
CA ILE A 709 -19.29 2.14 -8.29
C ILE A 709 -20.79 1.91 -8.16
N LYS A 710 -21.45 2.72 -7.33
CA LYS A 710 -22.91 2.72 -7.11
C LYS A 710 -23.47 3.94 -7.83
N PRO A 711 -23.74 3.82 -9.16
CA PRO A 711 -23.94 4.97 -10.03
C PRO A 711 -25.20 5.74 -9.63
N PHE A 712 -25.11 7.09 -9.75
CA PHE A 712 -26.22 8.00 -9.54
C PHE A 712 -26.81 8.01 -8.11
N TRP A 713 -26.00 7.60 -7.12
CA TRP A 713 -26.38 7.71 -5.71
C TRP A 713 -26.66 9.17 -5.31
N ASP A 714 -25.88 10.11 -5.87
CA ASP A 714 -26.06 11.55 -5.68
C ASP A 714 -27.14 12.08 -6.62
N ASP A 715 -28.17 12.72 -6.07
CA ASP A 715 -29.24 13.38 -6.84
C ASP A 715 -28.70 14.57 -7.67
N GLU A 716 -27.60 15.20 -7.26
CA GLU A 716 -27.02 16.35 -7.96
C GLU A 716 -26.38 15.97 -9.31
N GLY A 717 -26.11 14.68 -9.52
CA GLY A 717 -25.61 14.17 -10.80
C GLY A 717 -24.22 14.69 -11.19
N ARG A 718 -23.36 14.95 -10.19
CA ARG A 718 -21.99 15.42 -10.43
C ARG A 718 -21.03 14.32 -10.81
N ASP A 719 -21.24 13.13 -10.28
CA ASP A 719 -20.32 12.03 -10.36
C ASP A 719 -20.29 11.40 -11.75
N ASN A 720 -19.10 10.94 -12.16
CA ASN A 720 -18.95 10.09 -13.33
C ASN A 720 -19.19 8.62 -12.97
N VAL A 721 -19.37 7.78 -13.96
CA VAL A 721 -19.56 6.33 -13.82
C VAL A 721 -18.53 5.60 -14.67
N PHE A 722 -18.20 4.37 -14.30
CA PHE A 722 -17.28 3.55 -15.10
C PHE A 722 -17.87 3.18 -16.46
N ALA A 723 -17.04 3.03 -17.49
CA ALA A 723 -17.48 2.67 -18.86
C ALA A 723 -18.25 1.34 -18.92
N ASN A 724 -17.99 0.41 -17.97
CA ASN A 724 -18.73 -0.84 -17.88
C ASN A 724 -20.18 -0.66 -17.38
N ILE A 725 -20.69 0.58 -17.22
CA ILE A 725 -22.12 0.86 -16.96
C ILE A 725 -23.03 0.28 -18.05
N THR A 726 -22.46 -0.01 -19.21
CA THR A 726 -23.17 -0.72 -20.28
C THR A 726 -23.55 -2.16 -19.90
N ASP A 727 -22.81 -2.77 -18.97
CA ASP A 727 -23.06 -4.11 -18.40
C ASP A 727 -23.99 -3.99 -17.19
N ARG A 728 -25.27 -3.68 -17.46
CA ARG A 728 -26.30 -3.44 -16.44
C ARG A 728 -27.60 -4.18 -16.78
N TRP A 729 -28.40 -4.40 -15.76
CA TRP A 729 -29.76 -4.88 -15.94
C TRP A 729 -30.59 -3.87 -16.78
N ARG A 730 -31.43 -4.41 -17.68
CA ARG A 730 -32.28 -3.62 -18.58
C ARG A 730 -33.69 -4.20 -18.63
N ALA A 731 -34.68 -3.32 -18.71
CA ALA A 731 -36.09 -3.69 -18.74
C ALA A 731 -36.49 -4.49 -19.98
N ASP A 732 -35.73 -4.40 -21.10
CA ASP A 732 -35.95 -5.18 -22.33
C ASP A 732 -35.48 -6.65 -22.20
N ASN A 733 -34.66 -6.96 -21.17
CA ASN A 733 -34.23 -8.33 -20.85
C ASN A 733 -34.24 -8.57 -19.34
N PRO A 734 -35.43 -8.60 -18.69
CA PRO A 734 -35.57 -8.58 -17.24
C PRO A 734 -35.04 -9.83 -16.53
N THR A 735 -34.88 -10.94 -17.26
CA THR A 735 -34.35 -12.21 -16.69
C THR A 735 -32.84 -12.34 -16.72
N ASN A 736 -32.11 -11.36 -17.27
CA ASN A 736 -30.68 -11.40 -17.34
C ASN A 736 -30.07 -11.19 -15.94
N GLN A 737 -29.41 -12.22 -15.41
CA GLN A 737 -28.73 -12.24 -14.10
C GLN A 737 -27.22 -12.01 -14.22
N ASP A 738 -26.65 -12.15 -15.44
CA ASP A 738 -25.20 -12.02 -15.69
C ASP A 738 -24.87 -10.59 -16.10
N VAL A 739 -24.98 -9.68 -15.14
CA VAL A 739 -24.69 -8.26 -15.30
C VAL A 739 -23.89 -7.75 -14.10
N PHE A 740 -23.10 -6.70 -14.35
CA PHE A 740 -22.33 -6.08 -13.26
C PHE A 740 -23.19 -5.17 -12.38
N TYR A 741 -24.06 -4.34 -12.99
CA TYR A 741 -24.92 -3.40 -12.26
C TYR A 741 -26.37 -3.90 -12.24
N PRO A 742 -27.03 -3.82 -11.07
CA PRO A 742 -28.48 -4.02 -10.99
C PRO A 742 -29.22 -2.88 -11.69
N ARG A 743 -30.53 -2.84 -11.59
CA ARG A 743 -31.38 -1.74 -12.08
C ARG A 743 -30.85 -0.39 -11.60
N LEU A 744 -30.62 0.52 -12.53
CA LEU A 744 -30.19 1.88 -12.21
C LEU A 744 -31.33 2.70 -11.64
N SER A 745 -31.03 3.56 -10.66
CA SER A 745 -31.93 4.57 -10.12
C SER A 745 -31.14 5.76 -9.59
N VAL A 746 -31.81 6.87 -9.32
CA VAL A 746 -31.19 8.13 -8.85
C VAL A 746 -31.53 8.37 -7.39
N GLY A 747 -30.53 8.89 -6.66
CA GLY A 747 -30.68 9.29 -5.26
C GLY A 747 -30.67 8.13 -4.27
N SER A 748 -30.55 8.49 -3.00
CA SER A 748 -30.40 7.50 -1.89
C SER A 748 -31.67 6.71 -1.64
N ASP A 749 -32.85 7.29 -1.87
CA ASP A 749 -34.15 6.63 -1.72
C ASP A 749 -34.43 5.65 -2.85
N GLY A 750 -34.15 6.01 -4.11
CA GLY A 750 -34.32 5.15 -5.28
C GLY A 750 -33.32 3.99 -5.37
N ASN A 751 -32.16 4.12 -4.74
CA ASN A 751 -31.09 3.11 -4.75
C ASN A 751 -30.90 2.41 -3.40
N ASN A 752 -31.72 2.66 -2.39
CA ASN A 752 -31.46 2.19 -1.03
C ASN A 752 -31.20 0.69 -0.93
N ASN A 753 -31.91 -0.12 -1.73
CA ASN A 753 -31.72 -1.57 -1.76
C ASN A 753 -30.42 -1.97 -2.44
N ASN A 754 -30.17 -1.49 -3.67
CA ASN A 754 -29.07 -1.95 -4.52
C ASN A 754 -27.67 -1.56 -4.00
N VAL A 755 -27.59 -0.60 -3.10
CA VAL A 755 -26.30 -0.10 -2.55
C VAL A 755 -25.91 -0.75 -1.23
N LYS A 756 -26.71 -1.65 -0.68
CA LYS A 756 -26.39 -2.33 0.59
C LYS A 756 -25.12 -3.15 0.47
N PRO A 757 -24.33 -3.24 1.57
CA PRO A 757 -23.19 -4.14 1.63
C PRO A 757 -23.63 -5.58 1.37
N SER A 758 -23.27 -6.14 0.23
CA SER A 758 -23.72 -7.47 -0.18
C SER A 758 -22.69 -8.20 -1.02
N SER A 759 -22.88 -9.50 -1.18
CA SER A 759 -22.05 -10.33 -2.04
C SER A 759 -22.09 -9.91 -3.51
N TRP A 760 -23.10 -9.14 -3.95
CA TRP A 760 -23.15 -8.54 -5.28
C TRP A 760 -21.93 -7.66 -5.57
N TRP A 761 -21.49 -6.89 -4.58
CA TRP A 761 -20.38 -5.96 -4.69
C TRP A 761 -19.03 -6.53 -4.27
N VAL A 762 -18.95 -7.81 -3.91
CA VAL A 762 -17.69 -8.48 -3.60
C VAL A 762 -17.11 -9.10 -4.85
N LYS A 763 -15.89 -8.69 -5.23
CA LYS A 763 -15.21 -9.17 -6.43
C LYS A 763 -13.86 -9.80 -6.10
N ASP A 764 -13.53 -10.89 -6.81
CA ASP A 764 -12.21 -11.53 -6.73
C ASP A 764 -11.16 -10.63 -7.39
N VAL A 765 -10.15 -10.20 -6.62
CA VAL A 765 -9.03 -9.37 -7.08
C VAL A 765 -7.73 -10.16 -7.22
N SER A 766 -7.81 -11.47 -7.36
CA SER A 766 -6.66 -12.32 -7.65
C SER A 766 -6.03 -11.96 -8.99
N PHE A 767 -4.69 -12.02 -9.06
CA PHE A 767 -3.97 -11.70 -10.30
C PHE A 767 -2.65 -12.45 -10.42
N LEU A 768 -2.16 -12.54 -11.66
CA LEU A 768 -0.79 -12.89 -12.03
C LEU A 768 -0.21 -11.73 -12.85
N ARG A 769 1.00 -11.29 -12.50
CA ARG A 769 1.69 -10.18 -13.17
C ARG A 769 3.07 -10.58 -13.64
N LEU A 770 3.41 -10.23 -14.89
CA LEU A 770 4.79 -10.21 -15.36
C LEU A 770 5.48 -9.00 -14.70
N LYS A 771 6.09 -9.26 -13.53
CA LYS A 771 6.61 -8.25 -12.62
C LYS A 771 7.87 -7.59 -13.14
N GLN A 772 8.77 -8.38 -13.73
CA GLN A 772 10.02 -7.88 -14.27
C GLN A 772 10.51 -8.74 -15.44
N VAL A 773 11.01 -8.08 -16.46
CA VAL A 773 11.85 -8.68 -17.53
C VAL A 773 13.14 -7.89 -17.58
N ASN A 774 14.26 -8.58 -17.68
CA ASN A 774 15.55 -7.96 -17.88
C ASN A 774 16.28 -8.70 -18.99
N ILE A 775 16.73 -7.98 -20.01
CA ILE A 775 17.50 -8.49 -21.15
C ILE A 775 18.81 -7.73 -21.15
N SER A 776 19.93 -8.42 -21.10
CA SER A 776 21.22 -7.76 -21.06
C SER A 776 22.26 -8.42 -21.96
N TYR A 777 23.15 -7.59 -22.49
CA TYR A 777 24.28 -8.03 -23.29
C TYR A 777 25.58 -7.44 -22.76
N THR A 778 26.50 -8.31 -22.40
CA THR A 778 27.86 -7.94 -21.98
C THR A 778 28.76 -7.78 -23.19
N LEU A 779 29.37 -6.63 -23.38
CA LEU A 779 30.22 -6.35 -24.51
C LEU A 779 31.48 -7.24 -24.50
N PRO A 780 31.94 -7.74 -25.67
CA PRO A 780 33.14 -8.51 -25.77
C PRO A 780 34.38 -7.73 -25.28
N LYS A 781 35.27 -8.38 -24.57
CA LYS A 781 36.51 -7.79 -24.03
C LYS A 781 37.34 -7.06 -25.08
N LYS A 782 37.38 -7.58 -26.32
CA LYS A 782 38.10 -6.93 -27.42
C LYS A 782 37.66 -5.49 -27.70
N TRP A 783 36.45 -5.12 -27.32
CA TRP A 783 35.91 -3.74 -27.46
C TRP A 783 36.15 -2.90 -26.22
N THR A 784 36.22 -3.50 -25.04
CA THR A 784 36.30 -2.81 -23.76
C THR A 784 37.71 -2.64 -23.23
N ASP A 785 38.62 -3.60 -23.52
CA ASP A 785 40.00 -3.57 -23.03
C ASP A 785 40.78 -2.31 -23.50
N PRO A 786 40.67 -1.84 -24.78
CA PRO A 786 41.34 -0.62 -25.20
C PRO A 786 40.92 0.62 -24.44
N LEU A 787 39.70 0.62 -23.85
CA LEU A 787 39.13 1.70 -23.06
C LEU A 787 39.35 1.54 -21.56
N LEU A 788 40.16 0.54 -21.13
CA LEU A 788 40.40 0.21 -19.74
C LEU A 788 39.11 -0.16 -18.97
N ILE A 789 38.08 -0.61 -19.69
CA ILE A 789 36.80 -1.03 -19.12
C ILE A 789 36.83 -2.54 -18.93
N LYS A 790 36.79 -3.01 -17.67
CA LYS A 790 36.81 -4.43 -17.35
C LYS A 790 35.55 -5.15 -17.81
N ASN A 791 34.43 -4.47 -17.73
CA ASN A 791 33.11 -5.00 -18.14
C ASN A 791 32.19 -3.85 -18.53
N ALA A 792 31.56 -3.96 -19.69
CA ALA A 792 30.50 -3.07 -20.13
C ALA A 792 29.26 -3.88 -20.49
N GLN A 793 28.10 -3.43 -20.05
CA GLN A 793 26.82 -4.09 -20.26
C GLN A 793 25.78 -3.08 -20.73
N ILE A 794 25.03 -3.45 -21.74
CA ILE A 794 23.80 -2.77 -22.16
C ILE A 794 22.63 -3.62 -21.68
N TYR A 795 21.61 -3.00 -21.12
CA TYR A 795 20.43 -3.73 -20.66
C TYR A 795 19.12 -3.00 -20.97
N LEU A 796 18.09 -3.80 -21.19
CA LEU A 796 16.69 -3.39 -21.25
C LEU A 796 15.97 -3.99 -20.04
N MET A 797 15.23 -3.20 -19.31
CA MET A 797 14.46 -3.65 -18.15
C MET A 797 13.03 -3.14 -18.25
N GLY A 798 12.09 -4.05 -18.06
CA GLY A 798 10.68 -3.72 -17.92
C GLY A 798 10.15 -4.15 -16.56
N THR A 799 9.29 -3.34 -15.94
CA THR A 799 8.61 -3.70 -14.69
C THR A 799 7.10 -3.52 -14.80
N ASN A 800 6.34 -4.38 -14.12
CA ASN A 800 4.86 -4.39 -14.11
C ASN A 800 4.25 -4.43 -15.52
N LEU A 801 4.76 -5.29 -16.42
CA LEU A 801 4.49 -5.22 -17.86
C LEU A 801 3.10 -5.72 -18.24
N LEU A 802 2.67 -6.85 -17.72
CA LEU A 802 1.39 -7.50 -18.04
C LEU A 802 0.71 -7.95 -16.75
N THR A 803 -0.61 -7.77 -16.67
CA THR A 803 -1.42 -8.22 -15.54
C THR A 803 -2.59 -9.06 -16.05
N PHE A 804 -2.70 -10.28 -15.54
CA PHE A 804 -3.78 -11.23 -15.83
C PHE A 804 -4.67 -11.31 -14.58
N SER A 805 -5.92 -10.85 -14.69
CA SER A 805 -6.91 -10.89 -13.62
C SER A 805 -8.31 -10.95 -14.22
N LYS A 806 -9.26 -11.53 -13.49
CA LYS A 806 -10.69 -11.43 -13.78
C LYS A 806 -11.23 -10.03 -13.48
N PHE A 807 -10.65 -9.36 -12.51
CA PHE A 807 -11.00 -7.99 -12.15
C PHE A 807 -10.53 -6.99 -13.21
N LYS A 808 -11.45 -6.15 -13.73
CA LYS A 808 -11.19 -5.30 -14.91
C LYS A 808 -11.35 -3.80 -14.68
N LEU A 809 -11.84 -3.34 -13.51
CA LEU A 809 -12.11 -1.92 -13.31
C LEU A 809 -10.81 -1.11 -13.15
N TRP A 810 -9.89 -1.54 -12.28
CA TRP A 810 -8.57 -0.95 -12.08
C TRP A 810 -7.51 -2.01 -11.82
N ASP A 811 -6.29 -1.59 -11.51
CA ASP A 811 -5.20 -2.52 -11.18
C ASP A 811 -5.55 -3.33 -9.91
N PRO A 812 -5.64 -4.67 -9.97
CA PRO A 812 -6.09 -5.50 -8.84
C PRO A 812 -5.15 -5.44 -7.61
N GLU A 813 -3.89 -5.00 -7.78
CA GLU A 813 -2.94 -4.83 -6.67
C GLU A 813 -3.24 -3.56 -5.84
N LEU A 814 -4.04 -2.61 -6.36
CA LEU A 814 -4.40 -1.40 -5.63
C LEU A 814 -5.38 -1.72 -4.50
N ASN A 815 -5.08 -1.26 -3.29
CA ASN A 815 -5.97 -1.37 -2.14
C ASN A 815 -6.95 -0.19 -2.10
N THR A 816 -7.99 -0.26 -2.94
CA THR A 816 -9.06 0.74 -3.02
C THR A 816 -10.40 0.05 -3.27
N SER A 817 -11.45 0.53 -2.64
CA SER A 817 -12.82 0.04 -2.85
C SER A 817 -13.53 0.70 -4.04
N ASN A 818 -13.07 1.88 -4.49
CA ASN A 818 -13.72 2.74 -5.48
C ASN A 818 -12.83 3.10 -6.68
N GLY A 819 -11.60 2.62 -6.75
CA GLY A 819 -10.67 2.92 -7.85
C GLY A 819 -9.99 4.29 -7.80
N THR A 820 -10.22 5.11 -6.78
CA THR A 820 -9.67 6.48 -6.67
C THR A 820 -8.18 6.53 -6.33
N ALA A 821 -7.56 5.40 -5.96
CA ALA A 821 -6.13 5.36 -5.71
C ALA A 821 -5.34 5.56 -7.01
N TYR A 822 -4.27 6.35 -6.93
CA TYR A 822 -3.38 6.57 -8.09
C TYR A 822 -2.80 5.22 -8.58
N PRO A 823 -2.85 4.93 -9.89
CA PRO A 823 -2.47 3.63 -10.43
C PRO A 823 -1.00 3.27 -10.22
N ASN A 824 -0.72 1.98 -10.11
CA ASN A 824 0.64 1.46 -10.23
C ASN A 824 1.23 1.81 -11.60
N VAL A 825 2.57 1.78 -11.69
CA VAL A 825 3.29 2.20 -12.88
C VAL A 825 4.06 1.04 -13.49
N SER A 826 3.92 0.86 -14.80
CA SER A 826 4.83 0.07 -15.63
C SER A 826 6.03 0.93 -16.02
N SER A 827 7.22 0.37 -16.07
CA SER A 827 8.41 1.08 -16.55
C SER A 827 9.15 0.30 -17.62
N TYR A 828 9.72 1.03 -18.57
CA TYR A 828 10.49 0.52 -19.71
C TYR A 828 11.82 1.26 -19.72
N SER A 829 12.89 0.61 -19.32
CA SER A 829 14.20 1.23 -19.12
C SER A 829 15.24 0.70 -20.09
N ILE A 830 16.11 1.57 -20.57
CA ILE A 830 17.35 1.22 -21.25
C ILE A 830 18.52 1.75 -20.43
N GLY A 831 19.52 0.94 -20.21
CA GLY A 831 20.64 1.32 -19.36
C GLY A 831 21.99 0.78 -19.82
N LEU A 832 23.02 1.43 -19.30
CA LEU A 832 24.44 1.15 -19.53
C LEU A 832 25.13 0.97 -18.19
N LYS A 833 25.96 -0.07 -18.08
CA LYS A 833 26.76 -0.32 -16.89
C LYS A 833 28.20 -0.54 -17.27
N PHE A 834 29.11 0.19 -16.62
CA PHE A 834 30.54 0.10 -16.83
C PHE A 834 31.26 -0.21 -15.53
N ASN A 835 32.25 -1.09 -15.60
CA ASN A 835 33.15 -1.39 -14.49
C ASN A 835 34.61 -1.21 -14.97
N PHE A 836 35.38 -0.43 -14.22
CA PHE A 836 36.76 -0.09 -14.50
C PHE A 836 37.73 -0.79 -13.54
#